data_0c084e024d5146734b95b312e1d24684
#
_entry.id   0c084e024d5146734b95b312e1d24684
#
_cell.length_a   1.000
_cell.length_b   1.000
_cell.length_c   1.000
_cell.angle_alpha   90.00
_cell.angle_beta   90.00
_cell.angle_gamma   90.00
#
_symmetry.space_group_name_H-M   'P 1'
#
loop_
_entity.id
_entity.type
_entity.pdbx_description
1 polymer ?
#
loop_
_entity_poly.entity_id
_entity_poly.type
_entity_poly.pdbx_seq_one_letter_code
_entity_poly.pdbx_strand_id
1 'polypeptide(L)'
;MPITRTITIEKKKTRRTRQVAFKRKPNPKGKHLVVVESPAKAKTIERILGPDYKVMASMGHLRDLPKRTMGVDIENGFAPEYVNSTDRANVIKDLQKAANQCCDILLATDPDREGEAISWHLSKLLDVNPEDKVRIAFHEITPPAIREAIQDPEPIDLDRVDAQQARRVLDRLVGYKLSPWLWRQVYRGLSAGRVQSVATRLICEREEEIRAFVPVEYWSIEAMYKTEKKESFKAKLTQIDGKDAELHNGEETDAAVKGIEGKEAEVTAVTKSRKQRKTKPPYTTSTMQQDAVNKLNFSSKKTMMLAQNLYEGVEIPGHGHVGLITYMRTDSTRISDEMIKQVRPYISETYGEDYLPAKPNVFSKSKEAQDAHEAIRPTSLSFPPSALTGILSRDQLRLYTLIWNRFIASQMAPQIQQSTSATLQCGIYTLKATGVHVLFDGFTIMQPSKKKDSEESDFLPPLKKGDIVKNTKVNGEQHFTAPPPRYTEASLIKTLEEKGIGRPSTYAPILDTIQKRRYVTKENKQFVPTEVGFKVTELLKKYFEGIINVDFTANLENWLDKIAEGKATYKKVMTDFYKVFAAELESANVEAEKDKKENQEVSDVTCEKCGAKMIVKMGRYGKYLACPNYPNCKNIKPYSLAEGPEEVSDVKCDACGTLMVYRTGPYGRYLKCPSCGANKAIVIDTGIVCPKCHEGHMVQRRSHRGRIFYGCSRYPKCDMALWNEPINKFCETCGAIMTKKTYKTGKEVISCSNPDCPTHPKRKTRAKKKEK
;
A
#
# COMPACT_ATOMS: atom_id res chain seq x y z
N MET A 1 -60.67 28.34 -11.71
CA MET A 1 -59.63 28.56 -12.75
C MET A 1 -58.29 28.68 -12.07
N PRO A 2 -57.36 27.75 -12.24
CA PRO A 2 -56.02 27.87 -11.68
C PRO A 2 -55.10 28.54 -12.69
N ILE A 3 -54.40 29.57 -12.25
CA ILE A 3 -53.41 30.33 -13.06
C ILE A 3 -52.11 29.54 -13.08
N THR A 4 -51.83 29.01 -14.26
CA THR A 4 -50.56 28.34 -14.54
C THR A 4 -49.51 29.40 -14.87
N ARG A 5 -48.55 29.67 -13.96
CA ARG A 5 -47.37 30.48 -14.26
C ARG A 5 -46.32 29.60 -14.90
N THR A 6 -46.15 29.72 -16.18
CA THR A 6 -45.04 29.14 -16.95
C THR A 6 -43.77 29.94 -16.65
N ILE A 7 -42.81 29.34 -15.93
CA ILE A 7 -41.47 29.94 -15.73
C ILE A 7 -40.63 29.55 -16.93
N THR A 8 -40.42 30.47 -17.84
CA THR A 8 -39.49 30.37 -18.96
C THR A 8 -38.06 30.53 -18.42
N ILE A 9 -37.33 29.44 -18.28
CA ILE A 9 -35.92 29.49 -17.95
C ILE A 9 -35.13 29.83 -19.22
N GLU A 10 -34.74 31.08 -19.37
CA GLU A 10 -33.77 31.49 -20.39
C GLU A 10 -32.43 30.76 -20.13
N LYS A 11 -32.07 29.85 -21.02
CA LYS A 11 -30.73 29.26 -21.09
C LYS A 11 -29.73 30.35 -21.46
N LYS A 12 -29.05 30.95 -20.50
CA LYS A 12 -27.85 31.76 -20.77
C LYS A 12 -26.85 30.90 -21.55
N LYS A 13 -26.75 31.18 -22.84
CA LYS A 13 -25.68 30.69 -23.69
C LYS A 13 -24.37 31.24 -23.17
N THR A 14 -23.65 30.41 -22.40
CA THR A 14 -22.24 30.67 -22.06
C THR A 14 -21.47 30.73 -23.37
N ARG A 15 -20.91 31.89 -23.67
CA ARG A 15 -19.94 32.06 -24.77
C ARG A 15 -18.81 31.06 -24.56
N ARG A 16 -18.82 29.93 -25.27
CA ARG A 16 -17.64 29.10 -25.48
C ARG A 16 -16.63 29.94 -26.25
N THR A 17 -15.65 30.49 -25.58
CA THR A 17 -14.43 31.01 -26.24
C THR A 17 -13.84 29.83 -27.00
N ARG A 18 -13.99 29.84 -28.35
CA ARG A 18 -13.23 28.95 -29.21
C ARG A 18 -11.75 29.21 -28.90
N GLN A 19 -11.09 28.29 -28.20
CA GLN A 19 -9.65 28.31 -28.15
C GLN A 19 -9.16 28.11 -29.59
N VAL A 20 -8.49 29.13 -30.12
CA VAL A 20 -7.81 29.02 -31.40
C VAL A 20 -6.75 27.92 -31.25
N ALA A 21 -6.77 26.92 -32.12
CA ALA A 21 -5.79 25.86 -32.10
C ALA A 21 -4.39 26.46 -32.30
N PHE A 22 -3.44 26.08 -31.46
CA PHE A 22 -2.05 26.48 -31.65
C PHE A 22 -1.55 25.93 -32.98
N LYS A 23 -0.88 26.77 -33.75
CA LYS A 23 -0.21 26.41 -35.00
C LYS A 23 1.27 26.65 -34.83
N ARG A 24 2.05 25.57 -34.89
CA ARG A 24 3.50 25.60 -34.77
C ARG A 24 4.14 26.31 -35.93
N LYS A 25 5.14 27.14 -35.65
CA LYS A 25 6.03 27.78 -36.63
C LYS A 25 7.47 27.40 -36.26
N PRO A 26 8.00 26.26 -36.79
CA PRO A 26 9.32 25.79 -36.42
C PRO A 26 10.42 26.76 -36.89
N ASN A 27 11.48 26.87 -36.07
CA ASN A 27 12.70 27.59 -36.43
C ASN A 27 13.75 26.61 -36.98
N PRO A 28 14.06 26.55 -38.26
CA PRO A 28 14.99 25.57 -38.83
C PRO A 28 16.42 25.64 -38.27
N LYS A 29 16.79 26.79 -37.69
CA LYS A 29 18.11 27.01 -37.04
C LYS A 29 18.04 26.84 -35.52
N GLY A 30 16.92 26.37 -34.99
CA GLY A 30 16.72 26.15 -33.55
C GLY A 30 17.33 24.85 -33.07
N LYS A 31 17.34 24.68 -31.77
CA LYS A 31 17.70 23.41 -31.12
C LYS A 31 16.59 22.36 -31.30
N HIS A 32 16.91 21.11 -31.02
CA HIS A 32 15.91 20.04 -30.89
C HIS A 32 15.17 20.18 -29.56
N LEU A 33 13.82 20.13 -29.57
CA LEU A 33 13.02 20.15 -28.32
C LEU A 33 12.70 18.73 -27.90
N VAL A 34 13.15 18.32 -26.72
CA VAL A 34 12.79 17.04 -26.09
C VAL A 34 11.82 17.32 -24.94
N VAL A 35 10.64 16.69 -24.98
CA VAL A 35 9.63 16.85 -23.92
C VAL A 35 9.53 15.56 -23.10
N VAL A 36 9.71 15.69 -21.79
CA VAL A 36 9.64 14.61 -20.80
C VAL A 36 8.54 14.88 -19.76
N GLU A 37 8.30 13.97 -18.83
CA GLU A 37 7.22 14.11 -17.84
C GLU A 37 7.62 14.93 -16.61
N SER A 38 8.88 14.81 -16.16
CA SER A 38 9.31 15.40 -14.90
C SER A 38 10.57 16.26 -15.03
N PRO A 39 10.75 17.28 -14.15
CA PRO A 39 11.95 18.12 -14.15
C PRO A 39 13.23 17.35 -13.83
N ALA A 40 13.17 16.29 -13.01
CA ALA A 40 14.32 15.48 -12.68
C ALA A 40 14.82 14.74 -13.93
N LYS A 41 13.90 14.10 -14.66
CA LYS A 41 14.16 13.43 -15.93
C LYS A 41 14.72 14.43 -16.97
N ALA A 42 14.16 15.65 -17.02
CA ALA A 42 14.65 16.69 -17.92
C ALA A 42 16.13 17.04 -17.68
N LYS A 43 16.53 17.27 -16.42
CA LYS A 43 17.92 17.58 -16.06
C LYS A 43 18.88 16.47 -16.44
N THR A 44 18.49 15.21 -16.18
CA THR A 44 19.32 14.03 -16.51
C THR A 44 19.53 13.92 -18.02
N ILE A 45 18.46 14.02 -18.81
CA ILE A 45 18.50 13.85 -20.25
C ILE A 45 19.20 15.05 -20.94
N GLU A 46 18.94 16.28 -20.53
CA GLU A 46 19.58 17.47 -21.10
C GLU A 46 21.11 17.40 -21.00
N ARG A 47 21.62 16.92 -19.87
CA ARG A 47 23.05 16.73 -19.69
C ARG A 47 23.64 15.64 -20.60
N ILE A 48 22.90 14.56 -20.84
CA ILE A 48 23.34 13.45 -21.71
C ILE A 48 23.40 13.91 -23.17
N LEU A 49 22.43 14.72 -23.60
CA LEU A 49 22.25 15.16 -24.99
C LEU A 49 23.13 16.36 -25.37
N GLY A 50 23.46 17.23 -24.39
CA GLY A 50 24.31 18.39 -24.64
C GLY A 50 23.58 19.61 -25.22
N PRO A 51 24.35 20.59 -25.76
CA PRO A 51 23.87 21.94 -26.03
C PRO A 51 22.90 22.06 -27.23
N ASP A 52 22.87 21.09 -28.14
CA ASP A 52 22.01 21.12 -29.33
C ASP A 52 20.54 20.80 -29.01
N TYR A 53 20.31 20.32 -27.81
CA TYR A 53 18.99 19.93 -27.32
C TYR A 53 18.49 20.89 -26.26
N LYS A 54 17.18 21.11 -26.24
CA LYS A 54 16.44 21.78 -25.18
C LYS A 54 15.47 20.81 -24.58
N VAL A 55 15.66 20.44 -23.30
CA VAL A 55 14.79 19.46 -22.64
C VAL A 55 13.82 20.18 -21.71
N MET A 56 12.53 19.90 -21.83
CA MET A 56 11.47 20.51 -21.03
C MET A 56 10.55 19.46 -20.42
N ALA A 57 9.99 19.76 -19.24
CA ALA A 57 9.06 18.87 -18.54
C ALA A 57 7.61 19.29 -18.73
N SER A 58 6.73 18.36 -19.07
CA SER A 58 5.28 18.56 -19.11
C SER A 58 4.63 18.61 -17.73
N MET A 59 5.31 18.16 -16.68
CA MET A 59 4.78 18.02 -15.33
C MET A 59 3.59 17.04 -15.22
N GLY A 60 3.58 15.99 -16.03
CA GLY A 60 2.50 15.01 -16.16
C GLY A 60 1.45 15.41 -17.21
N HIS A 61 0.21 14.97 -17.06
CA HIS A 61 -0.86 15.26 -18.00
C HIS A 61 -1.21 16.75 -18.10
N LEU A 62 -1.25 17.27 -19.32
CA LEU A 62 -1.65 18.65 -19.63
C LEU A 62 -3.10 18.76 -20.09
N ARG A 63 -3.71 17.64 -20.51
CA ARG A 63 -5.12 17.53 -20.92
C ARG A 63 -5.78 16.39 -20.15
N ASP A 64 -7.04 16.57 -19.79
CA ASP A 64 -7.84 15.54 -19.11
C ASP A 64 -9.34 15.77 -19.42
N LEU A 65 -10.17 14.79 -19.05
CA LEU A 65 -11.62 14.95 -19.08
C LEU A 65 -12.08 16.07 -18.14
N PRO A 66 -13.17 16.82 -18.46
CA PRO A 66 -13.65 17.92 -17.62
C PRO A 66 -13.93 17.48 -16.19
N LYS A 67 -13.58 18.31 -15.20
CA LYS A 67 -13.75 17.99 -13.76
C LYS A 67 -15.22 17.98 -13.29
N ARG A 68 -16.14 18.65 -13.99
CA ARG A 68 -17.53 18.86 -13.53
C ARG A 68 -18.59 18.14 -14.37
N THR A 69 -18.26 17.72 -15.56
CA THR A 69 -19.17 17.04 -16.49
C THR A 69 -18.65 15.63 -16.80
N MET A 70 -19.47 14.80 -17.40
CA MET A 70 -19.06 13.46 -17.85
C MET A 70 -17.88 13.54 -18.81
N GLY A 71 -17.95 14.41 -19.82
CA GLY A 71 -16.91 14.59 -20.82
C GLY A 71 -16.68 13.35 -21.69
N VAL A 72 -17.70 12.54 -21.86
CA VAL A 72 -17.70 11.34 -22.71
C VAL A 72 -19.00 11.32 -23.48
N ASP A 73 -18.90 11.25 -24.80
CA ASP A 73 -20.05 11.12 -25.69
C ASP A 73 -20.38 9.63 -25.89
N ILE A 74 -21.39 9.17 -25.14
CA ILE A 74 -21.79 7.75 -25.09
C ILE A 74 -22.41 7.33 -26.43
N GLU A 75 -23.20 8.22 -27.06
CA GLU A 75 -23.95 7.93 -28.30
C GLU A 75 -23.02 7.84 -29.51
N ASN A 76 -21.94 8.63 -29.51
CA ASN A 76 -20.96 8.64 -30.60
C ASN A 76 -19.70 7.84 -30.27
N GLY A 77 -19.87 6.59 -29.84
CA GLY A 77 -18.78 5.63 -29.63
C GLY A 77 -17.87 5.93 -28.45
N PHE A 78 -18.39 6.56 -27.40
CA PHE A 78 -17.69 6.91 -26.16
C PHE A 78 -16.55 7.91 -26.35
N ALA A 79 -16.63 8.78 -27.34
CA ALA A 79 -15.60 9.77 -27.65
C ALA A 79 -15.29 10.66 -26.43
N PRO A 80 -14.03 10.73 -25.96
CA PRO A 80 -13.65 11.56 -24.84
C PRO A 80 -13.48 13.04 -25.24
N GLU A 81 -14.10 13.94 -24.47
CA GLU A 81 -13.94 15.39 -24.62
C GLU A 81 -12.77 15.89 -23.75
N TYR A 82 -11.57 15.92 -24.29
CA TYR A 82 -10.42 16.42 -23.54
C TYR A 82 -10.35 17.93 -23.48
N VAL A 83 -10.08 18.48 -22.29
CA VAL A 83 -9.85 19.91 -22.05
C VAL A 83 -8.45 20.14 -21.51
N ASN A 84 -7.87 21.29 -21.82
CA ASN A 84 -6.57 21.67 -21.25
C ASN A 84 -6.69 21.95 -19.76
N SER A 85 -5.72 21.48 -18.99
CA SER A 85 -5.65 21.70 -17.54
C SER A 85 -5.39 23.17 -17.24
N THR A 86 -6.32 23.83 -16.55
CA THR A 86 -6.19 25.25 -16.15
C THR A 86 -5.01 25.45 -15.19
N ASP A 87 -4.75 24.47 -14.34
CA ASP A 87 -3.66 24.49 -13.35
C ASP A 87 -2.27 24.39 -14.02
N ARG A 88 -2.22 24.02 -15.32
CA ARG A 88 -1.00 23.85 -16.13
C ARG A 88 -0.90 24.82 -17.30
N ALA A 89 -1.74 25.85 -17.35
CA ALA A 89 -1.80 26.80 -18.46
C ALA A 89 -0.45 27.47 -18.78
N ASN A 90 0.37 27.76 -17.76
CA ASN A 90 1.70 28.33 -17.95
C ASN A 90 2.66 27.33 -18.60
N VAL A 91 2.65 26.07 -18.14
CA VAL A 91 3.48 25.00 -18.74
C VAL A 91 3.15 24.80 -20.21
N ILE A 92 1.86 24.82 -20.56
CA ILE A 92 1.41 24.72 -21.95
C ILE A 92 1.95 25.88 -22.79
N LYS A 93 1.86 27.12 -22.28
CA LYS A 93 2.38 28.31 -23.00
C LYS A 93 3.89 28.24 -23.19
N ASP A 94 4.63 27.83 -22.15
CA ASP A 94 6.09 27.71 -22.20
C ASP A 94 6.53 26.65 -23.21
N LEU A 95 5.85 25.50 -23.25
CA LEU A 95 6.10 24.44 -24.22
C LEU A 95 5.79 24.90 -25.66
N GLN A 96 4.66 25.61 -25.89
CA GLN A 96 4.31 26.17 -27.20
C GLN A 96 5.31 27.22 -27.67
N LYS A 97 5.79 28.07 -26.74
CA LYS A 97 6.85 29.04 -27.06
C LYS A 97 8.15 28.33 -27.45
N ALA A 98 8.54 27.29 -26.72
CA ALA A 98 9.72 26.50 -27.03
C ALA A 98 9.58 25.76 -28.37
N ALA A 99 8.40 25.19 -28.67
CA ALA A 99 8.12 24.52 -29.92
C ALA A 99 8.30 25.41 -31.15
N ASN A 100 8.00 26.72 -31.04
CA ASN A 100 8.24 27.68 -32.11
C ASN A 100 9.71 28.12 -32.20
N GLN A 101 10.50 27.95 -31.18
CA GLN A 101 11.93 28.30 -31.15
C GLN A 101 12.83 27.13 -31.61
N CYS A 102 12.30 25.93 -31.68
CA CYS A 102 13.05 24.72 -31.99
C CYS A 102 12.73 24.19 -33.38
N CYS A 103 13.71 23.47 -33.97
CA CYS A 103 13.58 22.93 -35.33
C CYS A 103 12.62 21.74 -35.37
N ASP A 104 12.70 20.84 -34.41
CA ASP A 104 11.84 19.68 -34.28
C ASP A 104 11.40 19.43 -32.84
N ILE A 105 10.62 18.39 -32.62
CA ILE A 105 10.09 18.01 -31.31
C ILE A 105 10.17 16.49 -31.18
N LEU A 106 10.77 16.04 -30.08
CA LEU A 106 10.85 14.65 -29.68
C LEU A 106 10.12 14.46 -28.35
N LEU A 107 9.29 13.42 -28.24
CA LEU A 107 8.46 13.13 -27.10
C LEU A 107 9.04 11.93 -26.33
N ALA A 108 9.69 12.20 -25.19
CA ALA A 108 10.48 11.26 -24.41
C ALA A 108 9.81 10.91 -23.07
N THR A 109 8.52 10.61 -23.12
CA THR A 109 7.75 10.19 -21.94
C THR A 109 8.06 8.72 -21.56
N ASP A 110 7.57 8.26 -20.40
CA ASP A 110 7.82 6.89 -19.91
C ASP A 110 7.32 5.83 -20.93
N PRO A 111 7.91 4.62 -20.94
CA PRO A 111 7.61 3.58 -21.93
C PRO A 111 6.33 2.78 -21.59
N ASP A 112 5.38 3.35 -20.85
CA ASP A 112 4.11 2.72 -20.52
C ASP A 112 2.91 3.42 -21.22
N ARG A 113 1.71 2.84 -21.10
CA ARG A 113 0.46 3.38 -21.69
C ARG A 113 0.16 4.82 -21.25
N GLU A 114 0.54 5.16 -20.01
CA GLU A 114 0.33 6.52 -19.49
C GLU A 114 1.25 7.52 -20.18
N GLY A 115 2.54 7.18 -20.36
CA GLY A 115 3.50 7.98 -21.10
C GLY A 115 3.10 8.13 -22.57
N GLU A 116 2.59 7.07 -23.21
CA GLU A 116 2.09 7.12 -24.58
C GLU A 116 0.92 8.09 -24.75
N ALA A 117 -0.05 8.05 -23.81
CA ALA A 117 -1.14 9.00 -23.79
C ALA A 117 -0.68 10.45 -23.53
N ILE A 118 0.34 10.65 -22.67
CA ILE A 118 0.94 11.98 -22.46
C ILE A 118 1.56 12.48 -23.76
N SER A 119 2.34 11.66 -24.48
CA SER A 119 2.90 11.99 -25.78
C SER A 119 1.82 12.36 -26.80
N TRP A 120 0.74 11.61 -26.88
CA TRP A 120 -0.39 11.94 -27.74
C TRP A 120 -1.07 13.26 -27.36
N HIS A 121 -1.25 13.54 -26.07
CA HIS A 121 -1.77 14.83 -25.64
C HIS A 121 -0.82 15.99 -25.97
N LEU A 122 0.48 15.77 -25.85
CA LEU A 122 1.51 16.75 -26.24
C LEU A 122 1.50 16.99 -27.75
N SER A 123 1.38 15.95 -28.58
CA SER A 123 1.30 16.11 -30.04
C SER A 123 0.14 17.03 -30.45
N LYS A 124 -1.04 16.86 -29.81
CA LYS A 124 -2.21 17.75 -30.06
C LYS A 124 -2.02 19.18 -29.55
N LEU A 125 -1.24 19.40 -28.48
CA LEU A 125 -0.96 20.71 -27.91
C LEU A 125 0.12 21.48 -28.66
N LEU A 126 1.05 20.76 -29.29
CA LEU A 126 2.23 21.30 -29.94
C LEU A 126 2.13 21.28 -31.49
N ASP A 127 1.00 20.87 -32.02
CA ASP A 127 0.71 20.76 -33.47
C ASP A 127 1.74 19.86 -34.18
N VAL A 128 1.93 18.65 -33.62
CA VAL A 128 2.80 17.60 -34.16
C VAL A 128 1.92 16.44 -34.63
N ASN A 129 2.23 15.87 -35.81
CA ASN A 129 1.49 14.71 -36.30
C ASN A 129 1.93 13.45 -35.49
N PRO A 130 1.00 12.70 -34.89
CA PRO A 130 1.34 11.49 -34.12
C PRO A 130 1.91 10.34 -34.97
N GLU A 131 1.70 10.37 -36.30
CA GLU A 131 2.24 9.38 -37.24
C GLU A 131 3.70 9.65 -37.62
N ASP A 132 4.21 10.87 -37.35
CA ASP A 132 5.60 11.20 -37.56
C ASP A 132 6.50 10.49 -36.50
N LYS A 133 7.75 10.25 -36.85
CA LYS A 133 8.78 9.69 -35.98
C LYS A 133 9.22 10.71 -34.91
N VAL A 134 8.41 10.86 -33.87
CA VAL A 134 8.60 11.88 -32.80
C VAL A 134 8.68 11.27 -31.39
N ARG A 135 8.38 10.00 -31.26
CA ARG A 135 8.36 9.27 -29.99
C ARG A 135 9.71 8.61 -29.73
N ILE A 136 10.29 8.85 -28.55
CA ILE A 136 11.48 8.15 -28.06
C ILE A 136 11.12 7.38 -26.81
N ALA A 137 11.33 6.06 -26.81
CA ALA A 137 11.11 5.19 -25.68
C ALA A 137 12.44 4.58 -25.19
N PHE A 138 12.64 4.56 -23.88
CA PHE A 138 13.80 3.94 -23.26
C PHE A 138 13.44 3.39 -21.88
N HIS A 139 14.04 2.26 -21.52
CA HIS A 139 13.75 1.57 -20.26
C HIS A 139 14.73 1.94 -19.13
N GLU A 140 15.78 2.67 -19.44
CA GLU A 140 16.76 3.19 -18.49
C GLU A 140 17.28 4.54 -18.95
N ILE A 141 17.63 5.40 -17.99
CA ILE A 141 18.16 6.74 -18.28
C ILE A 141 19.67 6.70 -18.15
N THR A 142 20.30 6.11 -19.18
CA THR A 142 21.74 5.99 -19.35
C THR A 142 22.20 6.67 -20.66
N PRO A 143 23.47 7.16 -20.75
CA PRO A 143 23.94 7.78 -21.98
C PRO A 143 23.82 6.91 -23.23
N PRO A 144 24.15 5.58 -23.21
CA PRO A 144 23.95 4.73 -24.37
C PRO A 144 22.48 4.63 -24.79
N ALA A 145 21.58 4.27 -23.86
CA ALA A 145 20.16 4.06 -24.14
C ALA A 145 19.47 5.34 -24.69
N ILE A 146 19.80 6.51 -24.14
CA ILE A 146 19.24 7.78 -24.61
C ILE A 146 19.73 8.14 -26.01
N ARG A 147 21.04 7.93 -26.29
CA ARG A 147 21.61 8.24 -27.61
C ARG A 147 21.09 7.30 -28.69
N GLU A 148 20.93 6.02 -28.38
CA GLU A 148 20.33 5.04 -29.28
C GLU A 148 18.87 5.41 -29.59
N ALA A 149 18.05 5.66 -28.55
CA ALA A 149 16.64 5.99 -28.72
C ALA A 149 16.40 7.28 -29.55
N ILE A 150 17.32 8.25 -29.52
CA ILE A 150 17.22 9.48 -30.31
C ILE A 150 17.55 9.23 -31.79
N GLN A 151 18.38 8.23 -32.10
CA GLN A 151 18.75 7.93 -33.49
C GLN A 151 17.62 7.22 -34.25
N ASP A 152 16.73 6.54 -33.56
CA ASP A 152 15.60 5.84 -34.18
C ASP A 152 14.27 6.16 -33.46
N PRO A 153 13.74 7.38 -33.63
CA PRO A 153 12.42 7.75 -33.12
C PRO A 153 11.33 6.96 -33.82
N GLU A 154 10.27 6.65 -33.07
CA GLU A 154 9.10 5.92 -33.56
C GLU A 154 7.88 6.85 -33.70
N PRO A 155 6.81 6.48 -34.42
CA PRO A 155 5.52 7.12 -34.32
C PRO A 155 4.87 6.83 -32.93
N ILE A 156 3.88 7.63 -32.56
CA ILE A 156 3.11 7.38 -31.33
C ILE A 156 2.25 6.13 -31.54
N ASP A 157 2.34 5.18 -30.62
CA ASP A 157 1.53 3.96 -30.62
C ASP A 157 0.07 4.26 -30.24
N LEU A 158 -0.78 4.38 -31.25
CA LEU A 158 -2.19 4.73 -31.07
C LEU A 158 -2.99 3.63 -30.36
N ASP A 159 -2.61 2.38 -30.46
CA ASP A 159 -3.28 1.28 -29.76
C ASP A 159 -3.04 1.39 -28.23
N ARG A 160 -1.83 1.76 -27.83
CA ARG A 160 -1.53 2.06 -26.43
C ARG A 160 -2.26 3.29 -25.92
N VAL A 161 -2.39 4.32 -26.76
CA VAL A 161 -3.18 5.51 -26.45
C VAL A 161 -4.64 5.14 -26.26
N ASP A 162 -5.22 4.33 -27.15
CA ASP A 162 -6.61 3.88 -27.07
C ASP A 162 -6.86 3.01 -25.82
N ALA A 163 -5.92 2.17 -25.44
CA ALA A 163 -6.00 1.39 -24.21
C ALA A 163 -6.03 2.29 -22.96
N GLN A 164 -5.22 3.34 -22.91
CA GLN A 164 -5.24 4.32 -21.82
C GLN A 164 -6.53 5.14 -21.83
N GLN A 165 -7.00 5.57 -22.98
CA GLN A 165 -8.28 6.29 -23.13
C GLN A 165 -9.45 5.41 -22.68
N ALA A 166 -9.50 4.15 -23.11
CA ALA A 166 -10.51 3.18 -22.67
C ALA A 166 -10.54 3.08 -21.14
N ARG A 167 -9.39 2.89 -20.52
CA ARG A 167 -9.27 2.87 -19.06
C ARG A 167 -9.80 4.15 -18.43
N ARG A 168 -9.38 5.32 -18.94
CA ARG A 168 -9.78 6.62 -18.42
C ARG A 168 -11.28 6.84 -18.52
N VAL A 169 -11.88 6.44 -19.65
CA VAL A 169 -13.32 6.56 -19.91
C VAL A 169 -14.11 5.56 -19.04
N LEU A 170 -13.67 4.31 -18.91
CA LEU A 170 -14.26 3.33 -18.01
C LEU A 170 -14.31 3.83 -16.56
N ASP A 171 -13.18 4.31 -16.04
CA ASP A 171 -13.09 4.84 -14.67
C ASP A 171 -13.97 6.09 -14.50
N ARG A 172 -14.13 6.90 -15.56
CA ARG A 172 -15.05 8.05 -15.60
C ARG A 172 -16.51 7.61 -15.53
N LEU A 173 -16.93 6.68 -16.39
CA LEU A 173 -18.31 6.18 -16.44
C LEU A 173 -18.72 5.57 -15.10
N VAL A 174 -17.91 4.64 -14.59
CA VAL A 174 -18.15 3.99 -13.29
C VAL A 174 -18.18 5.02 -12.17
N GLY A 175 -17.16 5.86 -12.06
CA GLY A 175 -17.04 6.82 -10.97
C GLY A 175 -18.17 7.86 -10.95
N TYR A 176 -18.59 8.36 -12.11
CA TYR A 176 -19.63 9.39 -12.22
C TYR A 176 -21.07 8.87 -12.12
N LYS A 177 -21.27 7.57 -12.36
CA LYS A 177 -22.60 6.94 -12.23
C LYS A 177 -22.79 6.26 -10.87
N LEU A 178 -21.81 5.44 -10.41
CA LEU A 178 -21.92 4.73 -9.15
C LEU A 178 -21.70 5.62 -7.92
N SER A 179 -20.81 6.63 -7.97
CA SER A 179 -20.57 7.45 -6.79
C SER A 179 -21.82 8.26 -6.38
N PRO A 180 -22.56 8.95 -7.30
CA PRO A 180 -23.83 9.59 -6.96
C PRO A 180 -24.91 8.61 -6.50
N TRP A 181 -24.91 7.36 -7.03
CA TRP A 181 -25.82 6.32 -6.59
C TRP A 181 -25.53 5.95 -5.12
N LEU A 182 -24.27 5.72 -4.73
CA LEU A 182 -23.86 5.48 -3.34
C LEU A 182 -24.21 6.67 -2.42
N TRP A 183 -24.12 7.91 -2.92
CA TRP A 183 -24.50 9.09 -2.11
C TRP A 183 -25.99 9.11 -1.75
N ARG A 184 -26.84 8.58 -2.61
CA ARG A 184 -28.26 8.45 -2.33
C ARG A 184 -28.55 7.32 -1.34
N GLN A 185 -27.75 6.27 -1.33
CA GLN A 185 -27.96 5.11 -0.46
C GLN A 185 -27.30 5.26 0.91
N VAL A 186 -26.15 5.91 1.01
CA VAL A 186 -25.36 6.02 2.26
C VAL A 186 -25.17 7.49 2.65
N TYR A 187 -24.17 8.16 2.11
CA TYR A 187 -23.96 9.60 2.30
C TYR A 187 -23.06 10.20 1.22
N ARG A 188 -23.13 11.54 1.07
CA ARG A 188 -22.37 12.28 0.05
C ARG A 188 -20.88 12.28 0.32
N GLY A 189 -20.09 12.03 -0.74
CA GLY A 189 -18.62 12.06 -0.70
C GLY A 189 -17.96 10.68 -0.76
N LEU A 190 -18.74 9.59 -0.78
CA LEU A 190 -18.26 8.27 -1.12
C LEU A 190 -17.86 8.19 -2.59
N SER A 191 -16.99 7.25 -2.95
CA SER A 191 -16.64 7.00 -4.35
C SER A 191 -16.62 5.51 -4.63
N ALA A 192 -17.25 5.10 -5.71
CA ALA A 192 -17.06 3.78 -6.27
C ALA A 192 -16.08 3.87 -7.45
N GLY A 193 -15.28 2.86 -7.62
CA GLY A 193 -14.40 2.70 -8.74
C GLY A 193 -14.14 1.22 -8.96
N ARG A 194 -14.03 0.82 -10.20
CA ARG A 194 -13.95 -0.55 -10.65
C ARG A 194 -12.96 -1.39 -9.82
N VAL A 195 -11.71 -1.01 -9.77
CA VAL A 195 -10.66 -1.78 -9.08
C VAL A 195 -10.64 -1.53 -7.56
N GLN A 196 -10.87 -0.28 -7.11
CA GLN A 196 -10.88 0.04 -5.68
C GLN A 196 -11.99 -0.67 -4.92
N SER A 197 -13.17 -0.86 -5.55
CA SER A 197 -14.30 -1.55 -4.92
C SER A 197 -14.02 -3.03 -4.75
N VAL A 198 -13.38 -3.67 -5.74
CA VAL A 198 -12.95 -5.07 -5.63
C VAL A 198 -11.87 -5.26 -4.56
N ALA A 199 -10.90 -4.36 -4.48
CA ALA A 199 -9.89 -4.40 -3.41
C ALA A 199 -10.51 -4.26 -2.02
N THR A 200 -11.53 -3.40 -1.86
CA THR A 200 -12.28 -3.28 -0.59
C THR A 200 -13.09 -4.53 -0.30
N ARG A 201 -13.74 -5.11 -1.32
CA ARG A 201 -14.50 -6.38 -1.22
C ARG A 201 -13.62 -7.50 -0.70
N LEU A 202 -12.43 -7.72 -1.26
CA LEU A 202 -11.50 -8.75 -0.80
C LEU A 202 -11.14 -8.61 0.68
N ILE A 203 -10.96 -7.36 1.15
CA ILE A 203 -10.64 -7.10 2.55
C ILE A 203 -11.87 -7.40 3.45
N CYS A 204 -13.08 -7.02 3.01
CA CYS A 204 -14.31 -7.29 3.76
C CYS A 204 -14.59 -8.80 3.84
N GLU A 205 -14.49 -9.52 2.72
CA GLU A 205 -14.69 -10.98 2.68
C GLU A 205 -13.68 -11.71 3.58
N ARG A 206 -12.41 -11.28 3.59
CA ARG A 206 -11.41 -11.82 4.51
C ARG A 206 -11.77 -11.56 5.98
N GLU A 207 -12.33 -10.43 6.30
CA GLU A 207 -12.78 -10.13 7.68
C GLU A 207 -14.01 -10.95 8.06
N GLU A 208 -14.91 -11.21 7.10
CA GLU A 208 -16.05 -12.12 7.29
C GLU A 208 -15.59 -13.55 7.55
N GLU A 209 -14.61 -14.05 6.77
CA GLU A 209 -13.97 -15.35 7.00
C GLU A 209 -13.36 -15.46 8.42
N ILE A 210 -12.66 -14.40 8.86
CA ILE A 210 -12.03 -14.35 10.19
C ILE A 210 -13.10 -14.38 11.29
N ARG A 211 -14.20 -13.65 11.13
CA ARG A 211 -15.28 -13.60 12.12
C ARG A 211 -16.09 -14.89 12.19
N ALA A 212 -16.24 -15.58 11.07
CA ALA A 212 -16.94 -16.86 11.01
C ALA A 212 -16.06 -18.04 11.44
N PHE A 213 -14.75 -17.83 11.59
CA PHE A 213 -13.81 -18.90 11.89
C PHE A 213 -14.00 -19.40 13.33
N VAL A 214 -14.12 -20.73 13.46
CA VAL A 214 -14.18 -21.41 14.76
C VAL A 214 -12.84 -22.12 14.97
N PRO A 215 -12.05 -21.72 16.00
CA PRO A 215 -10.81 -22.41 16.31
C PRO A 215 -11.05 -23.86 16.72
N VAL A 216 -10.30 -24.78 16.15
CA VAL A 216 -10.28 -26.21 16.52
C VAL A 216 -9.01 -26.47 17.32
N GLU A 217 -9.17 -27.11 18.46
CA GLU A 217 -8.06 -27.53 19.32
C GLU A 217 -7.36 -28.74 18.73
N TYR A 218 -6.03 -28.73 18.77
CA TYR A 218 -5.17 -29.88 18.48
C TYR A 218 -3.90 -29.80 19.29
N TRP A 219 -3.22 -30.91 19.46
CA TRP A 219 -2.02 -31.00 20.26
C TRP A 219 -0.85 -31.56 19.45
N SER A 220 0.34 -31.22 19.87
CA SER A 220 1.59 -31.79 19.35
C SER A 220 2.53 -32.18 20.48
N ILE A 221 3.34 -33.19 20.26
CA ILE A 221 4.34 -33.63 21.23
C ILE A 221 5.73 -33.42 20.64
N GLU A 222 6.57 -32.67 21.36
CA GLU A 222 7.99 -32.52 21.11
C GLU A 222 8.78 -33.20 22.23
N ALA A 223 9.71 -34.08 21.87
CA ALA A 223 10.60 -34.73 22.81
C ALA A 223 12.06 -34.33 22.56
N MET A 224 12.78 -34.03 23.62
CA MET A 224 14.21 -33.76 23.62
C MET A 224 14.97 -35.07 23.90
N TYR A 225 15.82 -35.42 22.94
CA TYR A 225 16.71 -36.59 23.05
C TYR A 225 18.17 -36.18 23.18
N LYS A 226 18.96 -37.03 23.79
CA LYS A 226 20.43 -36.94 23.83
C LYS A 226 21.06 -38.16 23.26
N THR A 227 22.11 -37.97 22.47
CA THR A 227 23.00 -39.02 21.99
C THR A 227 23.92 -39.46 23.11
N GLU A 228 24.63 -40.58 22.95
CA GLU A 228 25.72 -41.03 23.88
C GLU A 228 26.77 -39.94 24.08
N LYS A 229 27.04 -39.12 23.05
CA LYS A 229 27.96 -37.96 23.12
C LYS A 229 27.38 -36.74 23.82
N LYS A 230 26.20 -36.87 24.43
CA LYS A 230 25.47 -35.77 25.13
C LYS A 230 25.00 -34.63 24.23
N GLU A 231 24.98 -34.81 22.90
CA GLU A 231 24.39 -33.84 21.96
C GLU A 231 22.87 -33.93 22.03
N SER A 232 22.22 -32.77 22.15
CA SER A 232 20.75 -32.68 22.28
C SER A 232 20.09 -32.36 20.96
N PHE A 233 18.95 -32.98 20.66
CA PHE A 233 18.14 -32.65 19.51
C PHE A 233 16.66 -32.85 19.81
N LYS A 234 15.80 -32.23 19.02
CA LYS A 234 14.34 -32.31 19.09
C LYS A 234 13.78 -33.33 18.12
N ALA A 235 12.79 -34.11 18.57
CA ALA A 235 11.97 -34.95 17.69
C ALA A 235 10.50 -34.71 17.97
N LYS A 236 9.69 -34.70 16.93
CA LYS A 236 8.25 -34.53 16.99
C LYS A 236 7.57 -35.87 16.81
N LEU A 237 6.53 -36.12 17.61
CA LEU A 237 5.66 -37.27 17.41
C LEU A 237 4.94 -37.15 16.06
N THR A 238 4.98 -38.21 15.25
CA THR A 238 4.35 -38.25 13.93
C THR A 238 3.34 -39.39 13.82
N GLN A 239 3.59 -40.55 14.51
CA GLN A 239 2.69 -41.68 14.45
C GLN A 239 2.55 -42.36 15.80
N ILE A 240 1.37 -42.96 16.06
CA ILE A 240 1.04 -43.81 17.17
C ILE A 240 0.53 -45.12 16.59
N ASP A 241 1.17 -46.25 16.93
CA ASP A 241 0.84 -47.58 16.41
C ASP A 241 0.74 -47.64 14.87
N GLY A 242 1.69 -46.96 14.20
CA GLY A 242 1.80 -46.91 12.75
C GLY A 242 0.79 -45.97 12.02
N LYS A 243 -0.12 -45.31 12.75
CA LYS A 243 -1.08 -44.34 12.21
C LYS A 243 -0.62 -42.92 12.54
N ASP A 244 -0.97 -41.96 11.71
CA ASP A 244 -0.64 -40.57 11.97
C ASP A 244 -1.18 -40.11 13.34
N ALA A 245 -0.36 -39.38 14.10
CA ALA A 245 -0.69 -38.96 15.45
C ALA A 245 -1.68 -37.78 15.38
N GLU A 246 -2.94 -38.05 15.63
CA GLU A 246 -3.99 -37.04 15.80
C GLU A 246 -4.31 -36.95 17.29
N LEU A 247 -3.95 -35.82 17.93
CA LEU A 247 -4.19 -35.55 19.34
C LEU A 247 -5.19 -34.41 19.47
N HIS A 248 -6.36 -34.72 20.02
CA HIS A 248 -7.50 -33.79 20.05
C HIS A 248 -7.68 -33.10 21.41
N ASN A 249 -7.09 -33.64 22.47
CA ASN A 249 -7.24 -33.12 23.85
C ASN A 249 -6.02 -33.41 24.74
N GLY A 250 -6.03 -32.79 25.92
CA GLY A 250 -4.94 -32.93 26.86
C GLY A 250 -4.81 -34.35 27.42
N GLU A 251 -5.90 -35.10 27.59
CA GLU A 251 -5.87 -36.47 28.17
C GLU A 251 -5.15 -37.46 27.24
N GLU A 252 -5.45 -37.39 25.93
CA GLU A 252 -4.76 -38.19 24.93
C GLU A 252 -3.28 -37.82 24.84
N THR A 253 -2.98 -36.51 24.95
CA THR A 253 -1.62 -35.99 24.92
C THR A 253 -0.82 -36.45 26.16
N ASP A 254 -1.40 -36.33 27.36
CA ASP A 254 -0.76 -36.76 28.61
C ASP A 254 -0.48 -38.26 28.64
N ALA A 255 -1.40 -39.06 28.07
CA ALA A 255 -1.19 -40.51 27.94
C ALA A 255 -0.01 -40.82 27.01
N ALA A 256 0.10 -40.12 25.88
CA ALA A 256 1.21 -40.28 24.95
C ALA A 256 2.52 -39.74 25.51
N VAL A 257 2.51 -38.60 26.23
CA VAL A 257 3.69 -38.05 26.96
C VAL A 257 4.22 -39.09 27.96
N LYS A 258 3.36 -39.64 28.83
CA LYS A 258 3.74 -40.71 29.80
C LYS A 258 4.26 -41.96 29.11
N GLY A 259 3.72 -42.25 27.91
CA GLY A 259 4.15 -43.38 27.10
C GLY A 259 5.56 -43.24 26.51
N ILE A 260 6.04 -42.01 26.35
CA ILE A 260 7.35 -41.67 25.79
C ILE A 260 8.36 -41.27 26.89
N GLU A 261 7.92 -40.58 27.93
CA GLU A 261 8.78 -40.01 28.97
C GLU A 261 9.62 -41.06 29.68
N GLY A 262 10.92 -40.80 29.84
CA GLY A 262 11.88 -41.69 30.52
C GLY A 262 12.26 -42.91 29.71
N LYS A 263 11.71 -43.14 28.54
CA LYS A 263 12.03 -44.30 27.68
C LYS A 263 13.13 -43.98 26.68
N GLU A 264 13.89 -45.00 26.32
CA GLU A 264 14.84 -44.93 25.20
C GLU A 264 14.11 -45.10 23.88
N ALA A 265 14.67 -44.48 22.84
CA ALA A 265 14.18 -44.64 21.49
C ALA A 265 15.29 -45.15 20.57
N GLU A 266 14.96 -46.08 19.69
CA GLU A 266 15.86 -46.57 18.65
C GLU A 266 15.70 -45.75 17.37
N VAL A 267 16.83 -45.40 16.76
CA VAL A 267 16.84 -44.77 15.42
C VAL A 267 16.64 -45.86 14.36
N THR A 268 15.41 -45.96 13.85
CA THR A 268 15.01 -47.00 12.86
C THR A 268 15.42 -46.65 11.44
N ALA A 269 15.46 -45.37 11.09
CA ALA A 269 15.88 -44.91 9.76
C ALA A 269 16.54 -43.53 9.83
N VAL A 270 17.56 -43.33 8.98
CA VAL A 270 18.18 -42.01 8.74
C VAL A 270 18.22 -41.77 7.24
N THR A 271 17.53 -40.72 6.79
CA THR A 271 17.50 -40.35 5.36
C THR A 271 18.20 -39.00 5.17
N LYS A 272 19.13 -38.98 4.24
CA LYS A 272 19.84 -37.75 3.82
C LYS A 272 19.44 -37.40 2.40
N SER A 273 18.98 -36.16 2.18
CA SER A 273 18.66 -35.68 0.84
C SER A 273 19.32 -34.33 0.58
N ARG A 274 19.92 -34.19 -0.61
CA ARG A 274 20.43 -32.91 -1.07
C ARG A 274 19.33 -32.18 -1.83
N LYS A 275 19.03 -30.94 -1.43
CA LYS A 275 18.05 -30.07 -2.07
C LYS A 275 18.73 -28.81 -2.58
N GLN A 276 18.43 -28.45 -3.82
CA GLN A 276 18.84 -27.18 -4.38
C GLN A 276 17.71 -26.17 -4.22
N ARG A 277 17.97 -25.08 -3.53
CA ARG A 277 17.06 -23.93 -3.42
C ARG A 277 17.44 -22.93 -4.51
N LYS A 278 16.63 -22.84 -5.55
CA LYS A 278 16.81 -21.91 -6.66
C LYS A 278 16.60 -20.46 -6.21
N THR A 279 17.28 -19.53 -6.86
CA THR A 279 17.11 -18.11 -6.67
C THR A 279 15.73 -17.65 -7.17
N LYS A 280 15.32 -16.48 -6.71
CA LYS A 280 14.09 -15.80 -7.20
C LYS A 280 14.43 -14.89 -8.38
N PRO A 281 13.48 -14.61 -9.30
CA PRO A 281 13.71 -13.67 -10.40
C PRO A 281 14.03 -12.26 -9.89
N PRO A 282 14.60 -11.39 -10.73
CA PRO A 282 14.72 -9.97 -10.42
C PRO A 282 13.34 -9.36 -10.17
N TYR A 283 13.29 -8.15 -9.65
CA TYR A 283 12.02 -7.56 -9.24
C TYR A 283 11.13 -7.14 -10.42
N THR A 284 9.85 -7.46 -10.29
CA THR A 284 8.74 -6.74 -10.90
C THR A 284 8.24 -5.64 -9.95
N THR A 285 7.36 -4.76 -10.41
CA THR A 285 6.73 -3.74 -9.54
C THR A 285 6.07 -4.36 -8.31
N SER A 286 5.31 -5.42 -8.51
CA SER A 286 4.59 -6.10 -7.44
C SER A 286 5.54 -6.72 -6.41
N THR A 287 6.52 -7.51 -6.86
CA THR A 287 7.47 -8.18 -5.97
C THR A 287 8.40 -7.20 -5.26
N MET A 288 8.77 -6.07 -5.89
CA MET A 288 9.51 -4.99 -5.25
C MET A 288 8.68 -4.33 -4.13
N GLN A 289 7.41 -4.03 -4.39
CA GLN A 289 6.53 -3.45 -3.37
C GLN A 289 6.32 -4.40 -2.20
N GLN A 290 6.09 -5.70 -2.46
CA GLN A 290 5.93 -6.72 -1.42
C GLN A 290 7.17 -6.81 -0.51
N ASP A 291 8.35 -6.92 -1.09
CA ASP A 291 9.60 -7.01 -0.33
C ASP A 291 9.94 -5.69 0.40
N ALA A 292 9.64 -4.54 -0.18
CA ALA A 292 9.82 -3.24 0.47
C ALA A 292 8.89 -3.08 1.70
N VAL A 293 7.63 -3.55 1.61
CA VAL A 293 6.71 -3.57 2.75
C VAL A 293 7.24 -4.50 3.85
N ASN A 294 7.62 -5.73 3.48
CA ASN A 294 7.99 -6.76 4.44
C ASN A 294 9.35 -6.52 5.09
N LYS A 295 10.37 -6.15 4.30
CA LYS A 295 11.76 -6.05 4.76
C LYS A 295 12.16 -4.63 5.19
N LEU A 296 11.61 -3.60 4.52
CA LEU A 296 11.98 -2.21 4.78
C LEU A 296 10.94 -1.43 5.59
N ASN A 297 9.73 -1.98 5.78
CA ASN A 297 8.56 -1.29 6.36
C ASN A 297 8.18 -0.02 5.58
N PHE A 298 8.33 -0.03 4.26
CA PHE A 298 7.87 1.06 3.40
C PHE A 298 6.43 0.79 2.97
N SER A 299 5.62 1.84 2.82
CA SER A 299 4.33 1.70 2.13
C SER A 299 4.56 1.58 0.62
N SER A 300 3.65 0.96 -0.09
CA SER A 300 3.70 0.84 -1.55
C SER A 300 3.85 2.20 -2.24
N LYS A 301 3.13 3.22 -1.76
CA LYS A 301 3.26 4.60 -2.25
C LYS A 301 4.67 5.17 -2.04
N LYS A 302 5.27 4.96 -0.86
CA LYS A 302 6.64 5.42 -0.58
C LYS A 302 7.65 4.67 -1.44
N THR A 303 7.47 3.38 -1.63
CA THR A 303 8.32 2.55 -2.48
C THR A 303 8.33 3.07 -3.91
N MET A 304 7.15 3.32 -4.50
CA MET A 304 7.07 3.84 -5.87
C MET A 304 7.65 5.24 -6.01
N MET A 305 7.46 6.12 -5.03
CA MET A 305 8.08 7.45 -5.04
C MET A 305 9.62 7.38 -5.01
N LEU A 306 10.18 6.49 -4.19
CA LEU A 306 11.63 6.31 -4.11
C LEU A 306 12.18 5.65 -5.39
N ALA A 307 11.48 4.66 -5.94
CA ALA A 307 11.85 4.01 -7.19
C ALA A 307 11.83 5.01 -8.37
N GLN A 308 10.81 5.87 -8.45
CA GLN A 308 10.74 6.95 -9.45
C GLN A 308 11.97 7.87 -9.36
N ASN A 309 12.35 8.28 -8.15
CA ASN A 309 13.53 9.13 -7.97
C ASN A 309 14.84 8.43 -8.41
N LEU A 310 14.97 7.14 -8.12
CA LEU A 310 16.14 6.36 -8.54
C LEU A 310 16.20 6.16 -10.06
N TYR A 311 15.06 6.02 -10.72
CA TYR A 311 14.95 5.91 -12.16
C TYR A 311 15.25 7.23 -12.87
N GLU A 312 14.62 8.33 -12.42
CA GLU A 312 14.74 9.65 -13.07
C GLU A 312 16.12 10.27 -12.92
N GLY A 313 16.88 9.85 -11.93
CA GLY A 313 18.26 10.24 -11.69
C GLY A 313 18.51 10.94 -10.36
N VAL A 314 19.65 10.64 -9.81
CA VAL A 314 20.18 11.21 -8.57
C VAL A 314 21.55 11.84 -8.86
N GLU A 315 21.83 12.97 -8.23
CA GLU A 315 23.13 13.65 -8.34
C GLU A 315 24.22 12.79 -7.70
N ILE A 316 25.19 12.35 -8.49
CA ILE A 316 26.37 11.61 -8.02
C ILE A 316 27.61 12.48 -8.27
N PRO A 317 28.40 12.79 -7.24
CA PRO A 317 29.64 13.57 -7.38
C PRO A 317 30.55 12.98 -8.47
N GLY A 318 31.04 13.81 -9.37
CA GLY A 318 31.88 13.39 -10.51
C GLY A 318 31.15 12.78 -11.70
N HIS A 319 29.89 12.29 -11.51
CA HIS A 319 29.08 11.66 -12.57
C HIS A 319 27.81 12.48 -12.91
N GLY A 320 27.39 13.44 -12.04
CA GLY A 320 26.19 14.25 -12.16
C GLY A 320 24.89 13.47 -11.94
N HIS A 321 23.82 13.84 -12.64
CA HIS A 321 22.55 13.13 -12.54
C HIS A 321 22.60 11.78 -13.28
N VAL A 322 22.39 10.68 -12.56
CA VAL A 322 22.45 9.30 -13.07
C VAL A 322 21.19 8.55 -12.69
N GLY A 323 20.50 7.95 -13.65
CA GLY A 323 19.44 6.98 -13.41
C GLY A 323 20.04 5.68 -12.90
N LEU A 324 19.66 5.29 -11.68
CA LEU A 324 20.29 4.16 -10.98
C LEU A 324 19.57 2.82 -11.18
N ILE A 325 18.32 2.84 -11.61
CA ILE A 325 17.53 1.62 -11.86
C ILE A 325 16.80 1.73 -13.21
N THR A 326 16.45 0.58 -13.76
CA THR A 326 15.56 0.47 -14.92
C THR A 326 14.12 0.92 -14.55
N TYR A 327 13.28 1.06 -15.54
CA TYR A 327 11.89 1.51 -15.35
C TYR A 327 11.14 0.65 -14.34
N MET A 328 10.58 1.28 -13.32
CA MET A 328 10.03 0.60 -12.14
C MET A 328 8.59 0.12 -12.28
N ARG A 329 7.88 0.46 -13.36
CA ARG A 329 6.53 -0.04 -13.63
C ARG A 329 6.59 -1.14 -14.68
N THR A 330 6.92 -2.34 -14.24
CA THR A 330 7.08 -3.52 -15.09
C THR A 330 6.58 -4.78 -14.39
N ASP A 331 6.04 -5.70 -15.14
CA ASP A 331 5.71 -7.08 -14.77
C ASP A 331 6.68 -8.08 -15.38
N SER A 332 7.65 -7.61 -16.16
CA SER A 332 8.69 -8.43 -16.77
C SER A 332 9.78 -8.83 -15.78
N THR A 333 10.29 -10.04 -15.94
CA THR A 333 11.49 -10.56 -15.24
C THR A 333 12.68 -10.70 -16.19
N ARG A 334 12.59 -10.20 -17.43
CA ARG A 334 13.63 -10.23 -18.44
C ARG A 334 14.83 -9.35 -18.04
N ILE A 335 16.01 -9.80 -18.33
CA ILE A 335 17.26 -9.03 -18.22
C ILE A 335 17.87 -8.96 -19.63
N SER A 336 18.39 -7.80 -20.03
CA SER A 336 19.08 -7.65 -21.32
C SER A 336 20.34 -8.52 -21.39
N ASP A 337 20.64 -8.99 -22.59
CA ASP A 337 21.84 -9.81 -22.84
C ASP A 337 23.14 -9.07 -22.52
N GLU A 338 23.13 -7.76 -22.73
CA GLU A 338 24.26 -6.89 -22.37
C GLU A 338 24.52 -6.88 -20.86
N MET A 339 23.47 -6.72 -20.05
CA MET A 339 23.60 -6.75 -18.59
C MET A 339 23.97 -8.15 -18.08
N ILE A 340 23.49 -9.21 -18.73
CA ILE A 340 23.90 -10.59 -18.41
C ILE A 340 25.40 -10.75 -18.64
N LYS A 341 25.95 -10.23 -19.76
CA LYS A 341 27.39 -10.25 -20.05
C LYS A 341 28.20 -9.49 -19.00
N GLN A 342 27.69 -8.44 -18.43
CA GLN A 342 28.37 -7.65 -17.40
C GLN A 342 28.28 -8.26 -16.00
N VAL A 343 27.12 -8.81 -15.62
CA VAL A 343 26.91 -9.31 -14.24
C VAL A 343 27.66 -10.63 -13.98
N ARG A 344 27.87 -11.46 -14.98
CA ARG A 344 28.55 -12.75 -14.81
C ARG A 344 30.00 -12.58 -14.38
N PRO A 345 30.87 -11.80 -15.07
CA PRO A 345 32.21 -11.50 -14.58
C PRO A 345 32.19 -10.84 -13.17
N TYR A 346 31.30 -9.91 -12.96
CA TYR A 346 31.16 -9.26 -11.65
C TYR A 346 30.91 -10.26 -10.50
N ILE A 347 30.05 -11.28 -10.71
CA ILE A 347 29.81 -12.34 -9.73
C ILE A 347 31.08 -13.17 -9.49
N SER A 348 31.74 -13.61 -10.54
CA SER A 348 32.94 -14.40 -10.46
C SER A 348 34.07 -13.67 -9.72
N GLU A 349 34.33 -12.41 -10.09
CA GLU A 349 35.39 -11.59 -9.49
C GLU A 349 35.08 -11.19 -8.03
N THR A 350 33.81 -10.91 -7.70
CA THR A 350 33.45 -10.41 -6.37
C THR A 350 33.19 -11.51 -5.34
N TYR A 351 32.61 -12.64 -5.78
CA TYR A 351 32.12 -13.70 -4.87
C TYR A 351 32.87 -15.04 -5.13
N GLY A 352 33.48 -15.25 -6.28
CA GLY A 352 34.16 -16.46 -6.68
C GLY A 352 33.40 -17.27 -7.73
N GLU A 353 34.16 -18.15 -8.44
CA GLU A 353 33.65 -18.97 -9.54
C GLU A 353 32.48 -19.89 -9.12
N ASP A 354 32.51 -20.43 -7.91
CA ASP A 354 31.49 -21.35 -7.40
C ASP A 354 30.09 -20.67 -7.31
N TYR A 355 30.05 -19.34 -7.16
CA TYR A 355 28.81 -18.58 -7.13
C TYR A 355 28.22 -18.30 -8.51
N LEU A 356 28.96 -18.62 -9.59
CA LEU A 356 28.54 -18.40 -10.96
C LEU A 356 27.97 -19.71 -11.56
N PRO A 357 26.67 -19.76 -11.91
CA PRO A 357 26.11 -20.95 -12.57
C PRO A 357 26.67 -21.10 -13.99
N ALA A 358 26.81 -22.34 -14.48
CA ALA A 358 27.35 -22.63 -15.82
C ALA A 358 26.59 -21.88 -16.95
N LYS A 359 25.25 -21.72 -16.79
CA LYS A 359 24.42 -20.98 -17.74
C LYS A 359 23.70 -19.84 -16.98
N PRO A 360 23.41 -18.71 -17.65
CA PRO A 360 22.58 -17.65 -17.06
C PRO A 360 21.25 -18.20 -16.56
N ASN A 361 20.81 -17.70 -15.42
CA ASN A 361 19.47 -18.02 -14.91
C ASN A 361 18.42 -17.29 -15.76
N VAL A 362 17.58 -18.05 -16.44
CA VAL A 362 16.44 -17.53 -17.22
C VAL A 362 15.16 -17.83 -16.45
N PHE A 363 14.31 -16.82 -16.31
CA PHE A 363 13.03 -16.95 -15.63
C PHE A 363 11.90 -16.98 -16.65
N SER A 364 10.92 -17.86 -16.42
CA SER A 364 9.74 -17.96 -17.30
C SER A 364 8.99 -16.63 -17.32
N LYS A 365 8.58 -16.23 -18.53
CA LYS A 365 7.66 -15.09 -18.70
C LYS A 365 6.34 -15.41 -18.04
N SER A 366 5.73 -14.46 -17.34
CA SER A 366 4.29 -14.55 -17.08
C SER A 366 3.58 -14.54 -18.44
N LYS A 367 2.49 -15.29 -18.58
CA LYS A 367 1.72 -15.35 -19.83
C LYS A 367 1.20 -13.98 -20.32
N GLU A 368 1.24 -12.99 -19.44
CA GLU A 368 0.68 -11.63 -19.61
C GLU A 368 1.76 -10.52 -19.61
N ALA A 369 3.06 -10.87 -19.52
CA ALA A 369 4.14 -9.86 -19.49
C ALA A 369 4.31 -9.20 -20.84
N GLN A 370 4.33 -7.86 -20.88
CA GLN A 370 4.66 -7.09 -22.08
C GLN A 370 6.14 -7.35 -22.45
N ASP A 371 6.37 -7.95 -23.62
CA ASP A 371 7.69 -8.40 -24.07
C ASP A 371 8.75 -7.29 -24.19
N ALA A 372 8.33 -6.04 -24.29
CA ALA A 372 9.23 -4.89 -24.46
C ALA A 372 9.94 -4.45 -23.16
N HIS A 373 9.42 -4.82 -21.97
CA HIS A 373 9.94 -4.31 -20.71
C HIS A 373 11.03 -5.22 -20.12
N GLU A 374 11.97 -4.62 -19.38
CA GLU A 374 12.92 -5.32 -18.53
C GLU A 374 12.46 -5.36 -17.07
N ALA A 375 13.09 -6.26 -16.29
CA ALA A 375 12.94 -6.30 -14.84
C ALA A 375 13.55 -5.05 -14.17
N ILE A 376 13.15 -4.78 -12.93
CA ILE A 376 13.75 -3.73 -12.12
C ILE A 376 15.13 -4.18 -11.65
N ARG A 377 16.17 -3.52 -12.15
CA ARG A 377 17.59 -3.80 -11.88
C ARG A 377 18.41 -2.52 -11.80
N PRO A 378 19.63 -2.56 -11.26
CA PRO A 378 20.58 -1.47 -11.43
C PRO A 378 20.89 -1.24 -12.91
N THR A 379 21.14 0.00 -13.30
CA THR A 379 21.52 0.38 -14.67
C THR A 379 23.02 0.13 -14.92
N SER A 380 23.84 0.12 -13.87
CA SER A 380 25.28 -0.09 -13.94
C SER A 380 25.79 -0.81 -12.70
N LEU A 381 26.77 -1.69 -12.87
CA LEU A 381 27.48 -2.35 -11.76
C LEU A 381 28.58 -1.48 -11.14
N SER A 382 28.89 -0.33 -11.75
CA SER A 382 29.88 0.63 -11.22
C SER A 382 29.40 1.36 -9.95
N PHE A 383 28.12 1.28 -9.61
CA PHE A 383 27.53 1.95 -8.47
C PHE A 383 26.98 0.95 -7.42
N PRO A 384 27.84 0.14 -6.78
CA PRO A 384 27.38 -0.74 -5.71
C PRO A 384 26.82 0.10 -4.53
N PRO A 385 25.91 -0.47 -3.71
CA PRO A 385 25.31 0.26 -2.58
C PRO A 385 26.31 0.91 -1.63
N SER A 386 27.49 0.32 -1.46
CA SER A 386 28.59 0.85 -0.66
C SER A 386 29.12 2.18 -1.19
N ALA A 387 29.27 2.33 -2.50
CA ALA A 387 29.73 3.55 -3.16
C ALA A 387 28.71 4.70 -3.06
N LEU A 388 27.44 4.39 -2.87
CA LEU A 388 26.36 5.37 -2.78
C LEU A 388 26.03 5.79 -1.33
N THR A 389 26.80 5.28 -0.36
CA THR A 389 26.64 5.64 1.06
C THR A 389 27.01 7.13 1.26
N GLY A 390 26.09 7.88 1.87
CA GLY A 390 26.26 9.34 2.06
C GLY A 390 25.78 10.18 0.87
N ILE A 391 25.63 9.61 -0.32
CA ILE A 391 25.09 10.26 -1.52
C ILE A 391 23.55 10.11 -1.55
N LEU A 392 23.07 8.88 -1.49
CA LEU A 392 21.63 8.60 -1.41
C LEU A 392 21.09 8.92 -0.01
N SER A 393 19.85 9.36 0.05
CA SER A 393 19.12 9.37 1.32
C SER A 393 19.02 7.96 1.90
N ARG A 394 18.92 7.84 3.23
CA ARG A 394 18.82 6.52 3.90
C ARG A 394 17.76 5.61 3.31
N ASP A 395 16.61 6.14 2.95
CA ASP A 395 15.51 5.34 2.41
C ASP A 395 15.75 4.96 0.94
N GLN A 396 16.33 5.85 0.12
CA GLN A 396 16.75 5.53 -1.25
C GLN A 396 17.82 4.44 -1.25
N LEU A 397 18.86 4.57 -0.41
CA LEU A 397 19.91 3.56 -0.29
C LEU A 397 19.36 2.18 0.10
N ARG A 398 18.42 2.13 1.06
CA ARG A 398 17.80 0.86 1.47
C ARG A 398 17.00 0.20 0.35
N LEU A 399 16.24 0.98 -0.43
CA LEU A 399 15.50 0.46 -1.58
C LEU A 399 16.46 0.01 -2.69
N TYR A 400 17.46 0.81 -2.99
CA TYR A 400 18.48 0.49 -3.98
C TYR A 400 19.24 -0.79 -3.60
N THR A 401 19.68 -0.93 -2.35
CA THR A 401 20.31 -2.15 -1.84
C THR A 401 19.40 -3.38 -1.99
N LEU A 402 18.10 -3.22 -1.75
CA LEU A 402 17.13 -4.30 -1.93
C LEU A 402 17.06 -4.74 -3.39
N ILE A 403 17.04 -3.79 -4.34
CA ILE A 403 17.01 -4.03 -5.80
C ILE A 403 18.33 -4.67 -6.24
N TRP A 404 19.46 -4.11 -5.83
CA TRP A 404 20.79 -4.60 -6.12
C TRP A 404 20.98 -6.06 -5.70
N ASN A 405 20.72 -6.34 -4.43
CA ASN A 405 20.91 -7.68 -3.89
C ASN A 405 20.01 -8.72 -4.58
N ARG A 406 18.78 -8.33 -4.93
CA ARG A 406 17.87 -9.22 -5.66
C ARG A 406 18.37 -9.49 -7.08
N PHE A 407 18.86 -8.47 -7.77
CA PHE A 407 19.37 -8.59 -9.12
C PHE A 407 20.61 -9.49 -9.15
N ILE A 408 21.64 -9.21 -8.34
CA ILE A 408 22.85 -10.05 -8.27
C ILE A 408 22.46 -11.49 -7.88
N ALA A 409 21.70 -11.68 -6.82
CA ALA A 409 21.23 -13.00 -6.38
C ALA A 409 20.49 -13.75 -7.49
N SER A 410 19.77 -13.06 -8.37
CA SER A 410 19.01 -13.70 -9.46
C SER A 410 19.91 -14.42 -10.44
N GLN A 411 21.17 -13.98 -10.62
CA GLN A 411 22.13 -14.55 -11.55
C GLN A 411 23.18 -15.45 -10.87
N MET A 412 23.05 -15.68 -9.55
CA MET A 412 23.96 -16.54 -8.78
C MET A 412 23.53 -18.00 -8.77
N ALA A 413 24.46 -18.87 -8.38
CA ALA A 413 24.27 -20.29 -8.19
C ALA A 413 23.24 -20.59 -7.07
N PRO A 414 22.51 -21.71 -7.15
CA PRO A 414 21.54 -22.09 -6.12
C PRO A 414 22.22 -22.42 -4.80
N GLN A 415 21.49 -22.22 -3.69
CA GLN A 415 21.89 -22.71 -2.38
C GLN A 415 21.76 -24.24 -2.35
N ILE A 416 22.77 -24.94 -1.83
CA ILE A 416 22.74 -26.39 -1.66
C ILE A 416 22.57 -26.70 -0.17
N GLN A 417 21.49 -27.41 0.15
CA GLN A 417 21.17 -27.83 1.50
C GLN A 417 21.13 -29.35 1.59
N GLN A 418 21.65 -29.89 2.69
CA GLN A 418 21.45 -31.27 3.09
C GLN A 418 20.38 -31.33 4.16
N SER A 419 19.25 -31.93 3.85
CA SER A 419 18.21 -32.25 4.83
C SER A 419 18.45 -33.67 5.34
N THR A 420 18.63 -33.79 6.65
CA THR A 420 18.74 -35.08 7.33
C THR A 420 17.46 -35.30 8.13
N SER A 421 16.85 -36.45 7.99
CA SER A 421 15.67 -36.84 8.74
C SER A 421 15.93 -38.18 9.42
N ALA A 422 15.79 -38.23 10.73
CA ALA A 422 15.88 -39.45 11.54
C ALA A 422 14.50 -39.84 12.06
N THR A 423 14.13 -41.11 11.88
CA THR A 423 12.93 -41.69 12.46
C THR A 423 13.33 -42.47 13.73
N LEU A 424 12.67 -42.17 14.84
CA LEU A 424 12.89 -42.77 16.13
C LEU A 424 11.68 -43.60 16.54
N GLN A 425 11.88 -44.80 17.03
CA GLN A 425 10.81 -45.64 17.55
C GLN A 425 10.96 -45.75 19.09
N CYS A 426 9.89 -45.36 19.78
CA CYS A 426 9.78 -45.47 21.24
C CYS A 426 8.52 -46.27 21.61
N GLY A 427 8.60 -47.60 21.70
CA GLY A 427 7.42 -48.45 21.83
C GLY A 427 6.51 -48.32 20.61
N ILE A 428 5.24 -47.95 20.82
CA ILE A 428 4.25 -47.72 19.73
C ILE A 428 4.38 -46.34 19.09
N TYR A 429 5.23 -45.44 19.65
CA TYR A 429 5.34 -44.05 19.22
C TYR A 429 6.48 -43.88 18.22
N THR A 430 6.17 -43.31 17.03
CA THR A 430 7.16 -42.94 16.02
C THR A 430 7.39 -41.43 16.07
N LEU A 431 8.62 -41.03 16.34
CA LEU A 431 9.00 -39.62 16.35
C LEU A 431 9.95 -39.33 15.17
N LYS A 432 9.92 -38.10 14.70
CA LYS A 432 10.75 -37.64 13.58
C LYS A 432 11.58 -36.44 13.98
N ALA A 433 12.90 -36.56 13.81
CA ALA A 433 13.84 -35.46 13.96
C ALA A 433 14.30 -35.01 12.57
N THR A 434 14.34 -33.71 12.32
CA THR A 434 14.79 -33.14 11.05
C THR A 434 15.82 -32.05 11.29
N GLY A 435 16.91 -32.08 10.54
CA GLY A 435 17.91 -31.01 10.53
C GLY A 435 18.26 -30.61 9.11
N VAL A 436 18.60 -29.34 8.93
CA VAL A 436 19.02 -28.80 7.64
C VAL A 436 20.41 -28.18 7.79
N HIS A 437 21.34 -28.70 7.02
CA HIS A 437 22.71 -28.16 6.96
C HIS A 437 22.93 -27.51 5.59
N VAL A 438 23.40 -26.25 5.61
CA VAL A 438 23.78 -25.55 4.37
C VAL A 438 25.16 -25.99 3.95
N LEU A 439 25.26 -26.69 2.81
CA LEU A 439 26.53 -27.14 2.25
C LEU A 439 27.19 -26.03 1.40
N PHE A 440 26.38 -25.25 0.72
CA PHE A 440 26.81 -24.10 -0.07
C PHE A 440 25.72 -23.04 -0.02
N ASP A 441 26.07 -21.82 0.38
CA ASP A 441 25.12 -20.75 0.59
C ASP A 441 24.61 -20.13 -0.71
N GLY A 442 25.39 -20.19 -1.80
CA GLY A 442 24.98 -19.69 -3.12
C GLY A 442 24.40 -18.28 -3.08
N PHE A 443 23.29 -18.05 -3.77
CA PHE A 443 22.66 -16.73 -3.83
C PHE A 443 22.28 -16.14 -2.47
N THR A 444 22.22 -16.94 -1.40
CA THR A 444 21.80 -16.45 -0.08
C THR A 444 22.87 -15.59 0.60
N ILE A 445 24.11 -15.59 0.11
CA ILE A 445 25.16 -14.65 0.54
C ILE A 445 24.71 -13.18 0.38
N MET A 446 23.83 -12.90 -0.58
CA MET A 446 23.25 -11.58 -0.80
C MET A 446 22.13 -11.21 0.18
N GLN A 447 21.72 -12.13 1.04
CA GLN A 447 20.69 -11.86 2.05
C GLN A 447 21.37 -11.37 3.33
N PRO A 448 20.80 -10.36 4.04
CA PRO A 448 21.34 -10.00 5.34
C PRO A 448 21.28 -11.23 6.24
N SER A 449 22.40 -11.58 6.88
CA SER A 449 22.48 -12.69 7.81
C SER A 449 21.36 -12.56 8.85
N LYS A 450 20.47 -13.54 8.90
CA LYS A 450 19.66 -13.72 10.11
C LYS A 450 20.64 -13.97 11.24
N LYS A 451 20.46 -13.30 12.37
CA LYS A 451 21.29 -13.52 13.55
C LYS A 451 21.44 -15.02 13.80
N LYS A 452 22.65 -15.45 14.14
CA LYS A 452 23.05 -16.84 14.39
C LYS A 452 22.18 -17.59 15.43
N ASP A 453 21.32 -16.88 16.16
CA ASP A 453 20.44 -17.44 17.20
C ASP A 453 19.38 -18.45 16.69
N SER A 454 19.17 -18.55 15.35
CA SER A 454 18.26 -19.55 14.76
C SER A 454 18.97 -20.78 14.19
N GLU A 455 20.30 -20.79 14.12
CA GLU A 455 21.05 -21.93 13.55
C GLU A 455 21.26 -23.06 14.58
N GLU A 456 21.22 -22.76 15.88
CA GLU A 456 21.34 -23.78 16.93
C GLU A 456 20.10 -24.66 17.10
N SER A 457 18.92 -24.20 16.63
CA SER A 457 17.67 -24.95 16.79
C SER A 457 17.44 -26.04 15.74
N ASP A 458 18.13 -25.97 14.59
CA ASP A 458 17.94 -26.91 13.47
C ASP A 458 19.10 -27.89 13.28
N PHE A 459 20.02 -27.97 14.25
CA PHE A 459 21.13 -28.92 14.20
C PHE A 459 20.65 -30.31 14.62
N LEU A 460 20.80 -31.29 13.73
CA LEU A 460 20.63 -32.70 14.05
C LEU A 460 22.02 -33.36 14.13
N PRO A 461 22.40 -33.90 15.27
CA PRO A 461 23.68 -34.59 15.39
C PRO A 461 23.78 -35.79 14.45
N PRO A 462 24.97 -36.29 14.14
CA PRO A 462 25.15 -37.43 13.28
C PRO A 462 24.60 -38.70 13.93
N LEU A 463 23.42 -39.13 13.45
CA LEU A 463 22.72 -40.35 13.90
C LEU A 463 22.91 -41.45 12.86
N LYS A 464 22.91 -42.70 13.33
CA LYS A 464 22.92 -43.94 12.53
C LYS A 464 21.70 -44.80 12.87
N LYS A 465 21.29 -45.64 11.93
CA LYS A 465 20.31 -46.68 12.22
C LYS A 465 20.82 -47.63 13.31
N GLY A 466 20.00 -47.91 14.29
CA GLY A 466 20.33 -48.72 15.46
C GLY A 466 20.86 -47.93 16.66
N ASP A 467 21.13 -46.62 16.53
CA ASP A 467 21.52 -45.80 17.67
C ASP A 467 20.38 -45.73 18.71
N ILE A 468 20.74 -45.91 19.97
CA ILE A 468 19.79 -45.75 21.09
C ILE A 468 19.97 -44.34 21.67
N VAL A 469 18.89 -43.59 21.74
CA VAL A 469 18.89 -42.22 22.26
C VAL A 469 17.99 -42.09 23.50
N LYS A 470 18.46 -41.31 24.49
CA LYS A 470 17.77 -41.16 25.78
C LYS A 470 16.89 -39.89 25.75
N ASN A 471 15.67 -40.09 26.16
CA ASN A 471 14.75 -38.98 26.38
C ASN A 471 15.15 -38.18 27.61
N THR A 472 15.12 -36.84 27.50
CA THR A 472 15.43 -35.94 28.63
C THR A 472 14.24 -35.07 29.02
N LYS A 473 13.33 -34.81 28.10
CA LYS A 473 12.13 -34.04 28.34
C LYS A 473 11.11 -34.29 27.23
N VAL A 474 9.85 -34.41 27.59
CA VAL A 474 8.72 -34.50 26.62
C VAL A 474 7.76 -33.37 26.94
N ASN A 475 7.37 -32.62 25.95
CA ASN A 475 6.38 -31.55 26.10
C ASN A 475 5.18 -31.85 25.20
N GLY A 476 3.98 -31.86 25.77
CA GLY A 476 2.75 -31.71 25.05
C GLY A 476 2.41 -30.22 24.88
N GLU A 477 2.15 -29.75 23.69
CA GLU A 477 1.81 -28.36 23.39
C GLU A 477 0.42 -28.27 22.82
N GLN A 478 -0.44 -27.48 23.46
CA GLN A 478 -1.78 -27.18 23.00
C GLN A 478 -1.72 -26.13 21.89
N HIS A 479 -2.45 -26.37 20.83
CA HIS A 479 -2.59 -25.45 19.69
C HIS A 479 -4.06 -25.28 19.34
N PHE A 480 -4.37 -24.18 18.73
CA PHE A 480 -5.65 -23.92 18.08
C PHE A 480 -5.41 -23.56 16.63
N THR A 481 -6.26 -24.03 15.73
CA THR A 481 -6.23 -23.57 14.35
C THR A 481 -6.46 -22.06 14.33
N ALA A 482 -5.76 -21.35 13.45
CA ALA A 482 -5.85 -19.90 13.35
C ALA A 482 -6.64 -19.51 12.10
N PRO A 483 -7.43 -18.44 12.15
CA PRO A 483 -8.10 -17.93 10.97
C PRO A 483 -7.07 -17.44 9.93
N PRO A 484 -7.48 -17.31 8.64
CA PRO A 484 -6.60 -16.73 7.65
C PRO A 484 -6.19 -15.32 8.06
N PRO A 485 -4.92 -14.92 7.87
CA PRO A 485 -4.46 -13.61 8.32
C PRO A 485 -5.11 -12.48 7.51
N ARG A 486 -5.34 -11.34 8.16
CA ARG A 486 -5.76 -10.12 7.48
C ARG A 486 -4.73 -9.69 6.43
N TYR A 487 -5.20 -9.04 5.38
CA TYR A 487 -4.32 -8.52 4.35
C TYR A 487 -3.38 -7.42 4.88
N THR A 488 -2.10 -7.54 4.55
CA THR A 488 -1.13 -6.43 4.58
C THR A 488 -1.08 -5.77 3.20
N GLU A 489 -0.37 -4.63 3.04
CA GLU A 489 -0.14 -4.08 1.71
C GLU A 489 0.52 -5.12 0.78
N ALA A 490 1.51 -5.86 1.29
CA ALA A 490 2.23 -6.86 0.52
C ALA A 490 1.32 -8.03 0.08
N SER A 491 0.56 -8.62 0.99
CA SER A 491 -0.30 -9.75 0.65
C SER A 491 -1.49 -9.33 -0.22
N LEU A 492 -2.02 -8.11 -0.05
CA LEU A 492 -3.08 -7.61 -0.92
C LEU A 492 -2.58 -7.37 -2.35
N ILE A 493 -1.39 -6.77 -2.52
CA ILE A 493 -0.77 -6.60 -3.86
C ILE A 493 -0.56 -7.96 -4.53
N LYS A 494 -0.05 -8.94 -3.78
CA LYS A 494 0.13 -10.31 -4.29
C LYS A 494 -1.20 -10.91 -4.75
N THR A 495 -2.25 -10.82 -3.94
CA THR A 495 -3.58 -11.34 -4.30
C THR A 495 -4.19 -10.61 -5.50
N LEU A 496 -4.01 -9.28 -5.59
CA LEU A 496 -4.48 -8.51 -6.75
C LEU A 496 -3.77 -8.95 -8.03
N GLU A 497 -2.44 -9.13 -7.98
CA GLU A 497 -1.64 -9.65 -9.10
C GLU A 497 -2.07 -11.06 -9.51
N GLU A 498 -2.16 -12.00 -8.57
CA GLU A 498 -2.58 -13.40 -8.81
C GLU A 498 -3.98 -13.50 -9.42
N LYS A 499 -4.86 -12.56 -9.09
CA LYS A 499 -6.22 -12.47 -9.63
C LYS A 499 -6.33 -11.60 -10.90
N GLY A 500 -5.22 -11.08 -11.43
CA GLY A 500 -5.21 -10.22 -12.62
C GLY A 500 -5.85 -8.84 -12.43
N ILE A 501 -6.02 -8.38 -11.18
CA ILE A 501 -6.70 -7.13 -10.82
C ILE A 501 -5.69 -5.99 -10.69
N GLY A 502 -5.83 -4.98 -11.52
CA GLY A 502 -4.88 -3.87 -11.60
C GLY A 502 -3.63 -4.22 -12.42
N ARG A 503 -2.69 -3.29 -12.48
CA ARG A 503 -1.43 -3.38 -13.24
C ARG A 503 -0.35 -2.64 -12.46
N PRO A 504 0.94 -2.75 -12.81
CA PRO A 504 2.06 -2.09 -12.12
C PRO A 504 1.84 -0.63 -11.77
N SER A 505 1.18 0.12 -12.63
CA SER A 505 0.86 1.55 -12.41
C SER A 505 -0.24 1.80 -11.36
N THR A 506 -1.05 0.80 -10.99
CA THR A 506 -2.28 1.01 -10.20
C THR A 506 -2.27 0.41 -8.81
N TYR A 507 -1.40 -0.53 -8.47
CA TYR A 507 -1.39 -1.15 -7.13
C TYR A 507 -1.28 -0.11 -6.01
N ALA A 508 -0.26 0.74 -6.03
CA ALA A 508 -0.06 1.74 -5.00
C ALA A 508 -1.20 2.80 -4.93
N PRO A 509 -1.72 3.35 -6.05
CA PRO A 509 -2.89 4.21 -6.06
C PRO A 509 -4.16 3.58 -5.48
N ILE A 510 -4.43 2.29 -5.75
CA ILE A 510 -5.59 1.56 -5.20
C ILE A 510 -5.52 1.54 -3.68
N LEU A 511 -4.38 1.08 -3.12
CA LEU A 511 -4.17 0.98 -1.68
C LEU A 511 -4.24 2.36 -0.98
N ASP A 512 -3.72 3.42 -1.60
CA ASP A 512 -3.80 4.78 -1.09
C ASP A 512 -5.26 5.29 -1.11
N THR A 513 -6.03 4.94 -2.15
CA THR A 513 -7.41 5.40 -2.33
C THR A 513 -8.36 4.77 -1.30
N ILE A 514 -8.33 3.46 -1.09
CA ILE A 514 -9.22 2.79 -0.13
C ILE A 514 -8.99 3.28 1.31
N GLN A 515 -7.75 3.62 1.66
CA GLN A 515 -7.40 4.22 2.95
C GLN A 515 -7.86 5.69 3.04
N LYS A 516 -7.63 6.52 2.02
CA LYS A 516 -8.08 7.92 1.97
C LYS A 516 -9.59 8.04 2.03
N ARG A 517 -10.32 7.12 1.42
CA ARG A 517 -11.77 7.06 1.45
C ARG A 517 -12.31 6.48 2.76
N ARG A 518 -11.43 6.01 3.63
CA ARG A 518 -11.78 5.39 4.92
C ARG A 518 -12.66 4.15 4.77
N TYR A 519 -12.53 3.41 3.69
CA TYR A 519 -13.16 2.09 3.56
C TYR A 519 -12.44 1.06 4.40
N VAL A 520 -11.15 1.26 4.57
CA VAL A 520 -10.28 0.46 5.43
C VAL A 520 -9.41 1.35 6.30
N THR A 521 -9.07 0.85 7.48
CA THR A 521 -8.02 1.38 8.36
C THR A 521 -6.82 0.44 8.36
N LYS A 522 -5.71 0.90 8.90
CA LYS A 522 -4.51 0.09 9.02
C LYS A 522 -4.13 -0.06 10.49
N GLU A 523 -4.23 -1.27 11.00
CA GLU A 523 -3.88 -1.64 12.36
C GLU A 523 -2.78 -2.70 12.33
N ASN A 524 -1.70 -2.50 13.08
CA ASN A 524 -0.56 -3.41 13.10
C ASN A 524 -0.06 -3.85 11.71
N LYS A 525 -0.05 -2.91 10.75
CA LYS A 525 0.30 -3.12 9.33
C LYS A 525 -0.72 -3.93 8.51
N GLN A 526 -1.82 -4.35 9.08
CA GLN A 526 -2.90 -5.09 8.45
C GLN A 526 -4.08 -4.16 8.12
N PHE A 527 -4.79 -4.45 7.04
CA PHE A 527 -6.02 -3.76 6.69
C PHE A 527 -7.19 -4.33 7.49
N VAL A 528 -7.95 -3.41 8.08
CA VAL A 528 -9.20 -3.70 8.79
C VAL A 528 -10.31 -2.90 8.11
N PRO A 529 -11.38 -3.53 7.63
CA PRO A 529 -12.48 -2.82 7.01
C PRO A 529 -13.25 -2.01 8.06
N THR A 530 -13.74 -0.85 7.65
CA THR A 530 -14.62 0.00 8.47
C THR A 530 -16.08 -0.39 8.25
N GLU A 531 -17.00 0.08 9.12
CA GLU A 531 -18.44 -0.07 8.90
C GLU A 531 -18.89 0.48 7.54
N VAL A 532 -18.29 1.61 7.13
CA VAL A 532 -18.55 2.20 5.82
C VAL A 532 -18.03 1.31 4.69
N GLY A 533 -16.87 0.70 4.87
CA GLY A 533 -16.31 -0.27 3.93
C GLY A 533 -17.23 -1.47 3.73
N PHE A 534 -17.72 -2.06 4.81
CA PHE A 534 -18.69 -3.15 4.76
C PHE A 534 -19.98 -2.73 4.07
N LYS A 535 -20.58 -1.59 4.48
CA LYS A 535 -21.85 -1.11 3.91
C LYS A 535 -21.76 -0.82 2.41
N VAL A 536 -20.66 -0.21 1.97
CA VAL A 536 -20.41 0.05 0.54
C VAL A 536 -20.23 -1.26 -0.21
N THR A 537 -19.49 -2.22 0.34
CA THR A 537 -19.27 -3.54 -0.28
C THR A 537 -20.57 -4.33 -0.38
N GLU A 538 -21.38 -4.37 0.68
CA GLU A 538 -22.68 -5.02 0.72
C GLU A 538 -23.61 -4.47 -0.39
N LEU A 539 -23.74 -3.13 -0.46
CA LEU A 539 -24.57 -2.49 -1.46
C LEU A 539 -24.08 -2.77 -2.90
N LEU A 540 -22.77 -2.70 -3.11
CA LEU A 540 -22.20 -2.97 -4.42
C LEU A 540 -22.32 -4.45 -4.80
N LYS A 541 -22.15 -5.38 -3.87
CA LYS A 541 -22.39 -6.84 -4.11
C LYS A 541 -23.86 -7.12 -4.46
N LYS A 542 -24.79 -6.44 -3.75
CA LYS A 542 -26.22 -6.65 -3.98
C LYS A 542 -26.71 -6.13 -5.33
N TYR A 543 -26.27 -4.95 -5.75
CA TYR A 543 -26.85 -4.24 -6.90
C TYR A 543 -25.95 -4.15 -8.13
N PHE A 544 -24.66 -4.47 -8.01
CA PHE A 544 -23.65 -4.33 -9.07
C PHE A 544 -22.66 -5.50 -9.06
N GLU A 545 -23.15 -6.71 -8.81
CA GLU A 545 -22.29 -7.89 -8.68
C GLU A 545 -21.46 -8.15 -9.93
N GLY A 546 -22.06 -7.97 -11.12
CA GLY A 546 -21.37 -8.15 -12.38
C GLY A 546 -20.21 -7.18 -12.59
N ILE A 547 -20.31 -5.94 -12.08
CA ILE A 547 -19.28 -4.90 -12.26
C ILE A 547 -18.16 -4.98 -11.23
N ILE A 548 -18.46 -5.40 -10.00
CA ILE A 548 -17.47 -5.53 -8.92
C ILE A 548 -17.01 -6.96 -8.70
N ASN A 549 -17.32 -7.86 -9.63
CA ASN A 549 -16.82 -9.22 -9.65
C ASN A 549 -15.32 -9.23 -9.96
N VAL A 550 -14.59 -10.12 -9.27
CA VAL A 550 -13.14 -10.33 -9.44
C VAL A 550 -12.79 -10.69 -10.87
N ASP A 551 -13.49 -11.70 -11.41
CA ASP A 551 -13.22 -12.24 -12.75
C ASP A 551 -13.59 -11.24 -13.84
N PHE A 552 -14.71 -10.52 -13.69
CA PHE A 552 -15.09 -9.46 -14.61
C PHE A 552 -14.04 -8.35 -14.65
N THR A 553 -13.53 -7.92 -13.47
CA THR A 553 -12.50 -6.88 -13.39
C THR A 553 -11.19 -7.34 -14.01
N ALA A 554 -10.78 -8.59 -13.79
CA ALA A 554 -9.60 -9.18 -14.42
C ALA A 554 -9.76 -9.27 -15.94
N ASN A 555 -10.89 -9.76 -16.42
CA ASN A 555 -11.19 -9.84 -17.84
C ASN A 555 -11.16 -8.46 -18.52
N LEU A 556 -11.67 -7.45 -17.84
CA LEU A 556 -11.65 -6.08 -18.38
C LEU A 556 -10.22 -5.50 -18.45
N GLU A 557 -9.35 -5.79 -17.48
CA GLU A 557 -7.92 -5.44 -17.57
C GLU A 557 -7.25 -6.16 -18.77
N ASN A 558 -7.58 -7.43 -19.00
CA ASN A 558 -7.09 -8.19 -20.16
C ASN A 558 -7.63 -7.63 -21.49
N TRP A 559 -8.87 -7.14 -21.52
CA TRP A 559 -9.38 -6.44 -22.71
C TRP A 559 -8.64 -5.13 -23.00
N LEU A 560 -8.26 -4.38 -21.96
CA LEU A 560 -7.43 -3.19 -22.12
C LEU A 560 -6.03 -3.52 -22.64
N ASP A 561 -5.45 -4.65 -22.23
CA ASP A 561 -4.17 -5.13 -22.78
C ASP A 561 -4.32 -5.54 -24.25
N LYS A 562 -5.41 -6.22 -24.62
CA LYS A 562 -5.70 -6.56 -26.01
C LYS A 562 -5.90 -5.33 -26.90
N ILE A 563 -6.44 -4.22 -26.38
CA ILE A 563 -6.46 -2.96 -27.13
C ILE A 563 -5.02 -2.47 -27.36
N ALA A 564 -4.17 -2.46 -26.34
CA ALA A 564 -2.78 -2.04 -26.47
C ALA A 564 -1.94 -2.91 -27.42
N GLU A 565 -2.36 -4.14 -27.68
CA GLU A 565 -1.75 -5.08 -28.62
C GLU A 565 -2.39 -5.04 -30.02
N GLY A 566 -3.33 -4.14 -30.28
CA GLY A 566 -4.08 -4.07 -31.55
C GLY A 566 -5.05 -5.24 -31.80
N LYS A 567 -5.28 -6.11 -30.80
CA LYS A 567 -6.14 -7.31 -30.91
C LYS A 567 -7.62 -7.04 -30.58
N ALA A 568 -7.96 -5.86 -30.09
CA ALA A 568 -9.31 -5.42 -29.80
C ALA A 568 -9.46 -3.93 -30.06
N THR A 569 -10.68 -3.49 -30.43
CA THR A 569 -10.95 -2.07 -30.69
C THR A 569 -11.54 -1.39 -29.46
N TYR A 570 -11.15 -0.14 -29.23
CA TYR A 570 -11.69 0.73 -28.18
C TYR A 570 -13.23 0.70 -28.16
N LYS A 571 -13.87 0.96 -29.32
CA LYS A 571 -15.33 1.05 -29.44
C LYS A 571 -16.04 -0.24 -29.01
N LYS A 572 -15.52 -1.42 -29.39
CA LYS A 572 -16.12 -2.71 -29.05
C LYS A 572 -16.09 -2.93 -27.54
N VAL A 573 -14.92 -2.76 -26.92
CA VAL A 573 -14.76 -2.98 -25.46
C VAL A 573 -15.64 -2.01 -24.66
N MET A 574 -15.73 -0.74 -25.07
CA MET A 574 -16.59 0.25 -24.41
C MET A 574 -18.07 -0.06 -24.56
N THR A 575 -18.50 -0.52 -25.73
CA THR A 575 -19.90 -0.88 -26.00
C THR A 575 -20.32 -2.10 -25.19
N ASP A 576 -19.50 -3.15 -25.19
CA ASP A 576 -19.77 -4.39 -24.45
C ASP A 576 -19.84 -4.14 -22.94
N PHE A 577 -18.91 -3.36 -22.40
CA PHE A 577 -18.94 -2.93 -21.02
C PHE A 577 -20.19 -2.12 -20.68
N TYR A 578 -20.49 -1.08 -21.47
CA TYR A 578 -21.56 -0.14 -21.13
C TYR A 578 -22.95 -0.80 -21.20
N LYS A 579 -23.13 -1.76 -22.06
CA LYS A 579 -24.40 -2.55 -22.16
C LYS A 579 -24.71 -3.24 -20.82
N VAL A 580 -23.75 -3.91 -20.23
CA VAL A 580 -23.90 -4.59 -18.91
C VAL A 580 -24.07 -3.54 -17.80
N PHE A 581 -23.21 -2.53 -17.78
CA PHE A 581 -23.21 -1.52 -16.76
C PHE A 581 -24.51 -0.68 -16.71
N ALA A 582 -25.06 -0.32 -17.89
CA ALA A 582 -26.30 0.47 -17.95
C ALA A 582 -27.50 -0.34 -17.44
N ALA A 583 -27.59 -1.62 -17.82
CA ALA A 583 -28.65 -2.52 -17.35
C ALA A 583 -28.62 -2.71 -15.82
N GLU A 584 -27.45 -2.98 -15.24
CA GLU A 584 -27.31 -3.08 -13.78
C GLU A 584 -27.64 -1.77 -13.06
N LEU A 585 -27.23 -0.62 -13.63
CA LEU A 585 -27.53 0.69 -13.05
C LEU A 585 -29.03 1.00 -13.03
N GLU A 586 -29.74 0.61 -14.07
CA GLU A 586 -31.21 0.78 -14.17
C GLU A 586 -31.91 -0.10 -13.15
N SER A 587 -31.61 -1.40 -13.11
CA SER A 587 -32.11 -2.34 -12.12
C SER A 587 -31.84 -1.88 -10.69
N ALA A 588 -30.60 -1.48 -10.40
CA ALA A 588 -30.17 -0.99 -9.09
C ALA A 588 -30.94 0.27 -8.64
N ASN A 589 -31.34 1.16 -9.57
CA ASN A 589 -32.15 2.33 -9.19
C ASN A 589 -33.57 1.92 -8.77
N VAL A 590 -34.18 0.96 -9.47
CA VAL A 590 -35.54 0.48 -9.15
C VAL A 590 -35.54 -0.33 -7.84
N GLU A 591 -34.64 -1.28 -7.70
CA GLU A 591 -34.58 -2.17 -6.54
C GLU A 591 -34.19 -1.43 -5.27
N ALA A 592 -33.20 -0.54 -5.33
CA ALA A 592 -32.75 0.21 -4.17
C ALA A 592 -33.83 1.19 -3.65
N GLU A 593 -34.75 1.67 -4.49
CA GLU A 593 -35.88 2.48 -4.06
C GLU A 593 -36.95 1.62 -3.34
N LYS A 594 -37.19 0.40 -3.81
CA LYS A 594 -38.08 -0.57 -3.12
C LYS A 594 -37.51 -0.97 -1.76
N ASP A 595 -36.28 -1.42 -1.72
CA ASP A 595 -35.60 -1.83 -0.48
C ASP A 595 -35.51 -0.71 0.55
N LYS A 596 -35.34 0.53 0.12
CA LYS A 596 -35.28 1.67 1.02
C LYS A 596 -36.61 1.97 1.70
N LYS A 597 -37.73 1.62 1.05
CA LYS A 597 -39.07 1.74 1.64
C LYS A 597 -39.36 0.59 2.60
N GLU A 598 -38.87 -0.61 2.27
CA GLU A 598 -39.16 -1.83 3.04
C GLU A 598 -38.23 -2.00 4.27
N ASN A 599 -36.95 -1.62 4.16
CA ASN A 599 -35.91 -1.87 5.18
C ASN A 599 -35.49 -0.62 5.95
N GLN A 600 -36.37 0.35 6.14
CA GLN A 600 -36.05 1.56 6.92
C GLN A 600 -35.98 1.22 8.41
N GLU A 601 -34.77 1.18 8.98
CA GLU A 601 -34.54 0.96 10.42
C GLU A 601 -35.18 2.11 11.19
N VAL A 602 -36.35 1.85 11.83
CA VAL A 602 -37.09 2.81 12.63
C VAL A 602 -36.62 2.67 14.08
N SER A 603 -36.28 3.79 14.71
CA SER A 603 -35.91 3.84 16.12
C SER A 603 -37.14 4.13 16.99
N ASP A 604 -37.08 3.79 18.28
CA ASP A 604 -38.13 4.15 19.24
C ASP A 604 -38.11 5.63 19.62
N VAL A 605 -37.13 6.38 19.17
CA VAL A 605 -37.01 7.82 19.45
C VAL A 605 -37.97 8.61 18.58
N THR A 606 -38.83 9.40 19.20
CA THR A 606 -39.79 10.29 18.53
C THR A 606 -39.16 11.66 18.20
N CYS A 607 -39.57 12.21 17.06
CA CYS A 607 -39.18 13.55 16.65
C CYS A 607 -39.92 14.61 17.48
N GLU A 608 -39.24 15.44 18.23
CA GLU A 608 -39.80 16.53 19.06
C GLU A 608 -40.56 17.58 18.26
N LYS A 609 -40.30 17.70 16.94
CA LYS A 609 -40.90 18.72 16.07
C LYS A 609 -42.20 18.27 15.40
N CYS A 610 -42.38 16.98 15.13
CA CYS A 610 -43.52 16.48 14.37
C CYS A 610 -44.09 15.15 14.88
N GLY A 611 -43.60 14.61 16.00
CA GLY A 611 -44.09 13.37 16.62
C GLY A 611 -43.78 12.05 15.87
N ALA A 612 -43.20 12.09 14.67
CA ALA A 612 -42.90 10.87 13.90
C ALA A 612 -41.75 10.08 14.54
N LYS A 613 -41.79 8.74 14.51
CA LYS A 613 -40.66 7.90 14.91
C LYS A 613 -39.46 8.19 14.00
N MET A 614 -38.29 8.42 14.58
CA MET A 614 -37.10 8.75 13.82
C MET A 614 -36.46 7.50 13.20
N ILE A 615 -35.83 7.69 12.07
CA ILE A 615 -35.17 6.63 11.30
C ILE A 615 -33.65 6.71 11.43
N VAL A 616 -33.00 5.56 11.48
CA VAL A 616 -31.54 5.48 11.54
C VAL A 616 -30.96 5.72 10.15
N LYS A 617 -30.03 6.66 10.05
CA LYS A 617 -29.26 6.92 8.81
C LYS A 617 -27.77 6.88 9.08
N MET A 618 -27.00 6.48 8.06
CA MET A 618 -25.54 6.53 8.09
C MET A 618 -25.04 7.87 7.56
N GLY A 619 -24.16 8.53 8.31
CA GLY A 619 -23.50 9.77 7.93
C GLY A 619 -21.97 9.63 7.88
N ARG A 620 -21.28 10.73 7.52
CA ARG A 620 -19.81 10.80 7.46
C ARG A 620 -19.11 10.45 8.79
N TYR A 621 -19.81 10.65 9.91
CA TYR A 621 -19.28 10.46 11.27
C TYR A 621 -19.93 9.30 12.02
N GLY A 622 -20.66 8.43 11.32
CA GLY A 622 -21.37 7.28 11.88
C GLY A 622 -22.89 7.39 11.76
N LYS A 623 -23.62 6.50 12.44
CA LYS A 623 -25.08 6.47 12.47
C LYS A 623 -25.64 7.72 13.17
N TYR A 624 -26.80 8.20 12.70
CA TYR A 624 -27.58 9.28 13.32
C TYR A 624 -29.07 9.06 13.09
N LEU A 625 -29.91 9.69 13.92
CA LEU A 625 -31.37 9.65 13.79
C LEU A 625 -31.84 10.84 12.95
N ALA A 626 -32.68 10.58 11.96
CA ALA A 626 -33.32 11.60 11.13
C ALA A 626 -34.82 11.47 11.12
N CYS A 627 -35.53 12.61 11.04
CA CYS A 627 -36.97 12.57 10.89
C CYS A 627 -37.36 12.05 9.49
N PRO A 628 -38.33 11.10 9.39
CA PRO A 628 -38.81 10.58 8.10
C PRO A 628 -39.55 11.63 7.27
N ASN A 629 -40.09 12.66 7.86
CA ASN A 629 -40.84 13.73 7.19
C ASN A 629 -39.97 14.80 6.52
N TYR A 630 -38.69 14.47 6.24
CA TYR A 630 -37.83 15.32 5.42
C TYR A 630 -38.37 15.40 3.97
N PRO A 631 -38.42 16.59 3.33
CA PRO A 631 -37.84 17.89 3.71
C PRO A 631 -38.69 18.79 4.61
N ASN A 632 -39.93 18.41 4.93
CA ASN A 632 -40.85 19.23 5.74
C ASN A 632 -40.37 19.34 7.21
N CYS A 633 -39.83 18.26 7.77
CA CYS A 633 -39.18 18.28 9.09
C CYS A 633 -37.67 17.87 8.93
N LYS A 634 -36.79 18.80 9.31
CA LYS A 634 -35.33 18.62 9.18
C LYS A 634 -34.65 18.21 10.49
N ASN A 635 -35.41 17.61 11.43
CA ASN A 635 -34.87 17.26 12.74
C ASN A 635 -33.89 16.06 12.63
N ILE A 636 -32.73 16.18 13.28
CA ILE A 636 -31.70 15.15 13.40
C ILE A 636 -31.26 15.04 14.86
N LYS A 637 -31.03 13.80 15.32
CA LYS A 637 -30.51 13.50 16.66
C LYS A 637 -29.31 12.54 16.60
N PRO A 638 -28.43 12.54 17.60
CA PRO A 638 -27.37 11.54 17.72
C PRO A 638 -27.95 10.13 17.85
N TYR A 639 -27.30 9.13 17.25
CA TYR A 639 -27.73 7.72 17.32
C TYR A 639 -27.65 7.15 18.74
N SER A 640 -26.74 7.66 19.57
CA SER A 640 -26.60 7.26 20.98
C SER A 640 -27.90 7.36 21.83
N LEU A 641 -28.92 8.06 21.33
CA LEU A 641 -30.23 8.09 21.95
C LEU A 641 -31.09 6.83 21.71
N ALA A 642 -30.65 5.97 20.74
CA ALA A 642 -31.31 4.70 20.42
C ALA A 642 -30.69 3.50 21.13
N GLU A 643 -29.49 3.64 21.71
CA GLU A 643 -28.70 2.54 22.30
C GLU A 643 -28.94 2.25 23.77
N GLY A 644 -30.04 2.77 24.37
CA GLY A 644 -30.37 2.50 25.76
C GLY A 644 -29.99 3.64 26.73
N PRO A 645 -30.09 3.44 28.06
CA PRO A 645 -29.83 4.48 29.04
C PRO A 645 -28.41 5.03 28.93
N GLU A 646 -28.31 6.36 29.00
CA GLU A 646 -27.03 7.05 28.92
C GLU A 646 -26.10 6.62 30.05
N GLU A 647 -24.86 6.31 29.76
CA GLU A 647 -23.85 6.03 30.78
C GLU A 647 -23.57 7.30 31.57
N VAL A 648 -24.12 7.35 32.77
CA VAL A 648 -24.02 8.51 33.69
C VAL A 648 -22.64 8.48 34.35
N SER A 649 -21.96 9.62 34.39
CA SER A 649 -20.70 9.78 35.08
C SER A 649 -20.93 10.30 36.53
N ASP A 650 -19.93 10.09 37.37
CA ASP A 650 -19.93 10.64 38.76
C ASP A 650 -19.64 12.18 38.78
N VAL A 651 -19.37 12.75 37.60
CA VAL A 651 -18.99 14.16 37.48
C VAL A 651 -20.21 15.05 37.38
N LYS A 652 -20.33 15.99 38.29
CA LYS A 652 -21.38 17.04 38.27
C LYS A 652 -21.00 18.17 37.28
N CYS A 653 -22.01 18.71 36.65
CA CYS A 653 -21.89 19.89 35.79
C CYS A 653 -21.57 21.13 36.61
N ASP A 654 -20.52 21.85 36.22
CA ASP A 654 -20.06 23.06 36.92
C ASP A 654 -21.06 24.23 36.79
N ALA A 655 -22.01 24.16 35.82
CA ALA A 655 -22.99 25.22 35.57
C ALA A 655 -24.33 24.97 36.26
N CYS A 656 -24.80 23.71 36.44
CA CYS A 656 -26.16 23.42 36.95
C CYS A 656 -26.22 22.27 37.95
N GLY A 657 -25.08 21.67 38.33
CA GLY A 657 -24.99 20.59 39.32
C GLY A 657 -25.49 19.22 38.87
N THR A 658 -26.11 19.08 37.71
CA THR A 658 -26.59 17.79 37.17
C THR A 658 -25.44 16.86 36.84
N LEU A 659 -25.60 15.55 37.09
CA LEU A 659 -24.62 14.55 36.69
C LEU A 659 -24.46 14.55 35.18
N MET A 660 -23.21 14.56 34.73
CA MET A 660 -22.87 14.57 33.30
C MET A 660 -22.87 13.15 32.72
N VAL A 661 -23.14 13.05 31.44
CA VAL A 661 -23.18 11.78 30.70
C VAL A 661 -22.02 11.67 29.72
N TYR A 662 -21.50 10.44 29.53
CA TYR A 662 -20.45 10.18 28.57
C TYR A 662 -20.98 10.32 27.13
N ARG A 663 -20.23 11.01 26.29
CA ARG A 663 -20.50 11.17 24.87
C ARG A 663 -19.22 10.93 24.06
N THR A 664 -19.36 10.43 22.84
CA THR A 664 -18.25 10.26 21.91
C THR A 664 -18.33 11.32 20.82
N GLY A 665 -17.24 12.05 20.62
CA GLY A 665 -17.13 13.11 19.61
C GLY A 665 -15.95 12.87 18.67
N PRO A 666 -15.72 13.78 17.69
CA PRO A 666 -14.62 13.67 16.72
C PRO A 666 -13.23 13.59 17.35
N TYR A 667 -13.10 14.02 18.59
CA TYR A 667 -11.85 14.06 19.35
C TYR A 667 -11.77 13.03 20.50
N GLY A 668 -12.72 12.09 20.57
CA GLY A 668 -12.83 11.07 21.62
C GLY A 668 -14.02 11.27 22.56
N ARG A 669 -14.06 10.49 23.67
CA ARG A 669 -15.11 10.60 24.69
C ARG A 669 -15.00 11.93 25.44
N TYR A 670 -16.14 12.52 25.75
CA TYR A 670 -16.26 13.73 26.59
C TYR A 670 -17.53 13.66 27.44
N LEU A 671 -17.65 14.51 28.45
CA LEU A 671 -18.79 14.60 29.28
C LEU A 671 -19.70 15.73 28.79
N LYS A 672 -21.00 15.47 28.72
CA LYS A 672 -22.03 16.46 28.39
C LYS A 672 -23.08 16.50 29.46
N CYS A 673 -23.48 17.69 29.85
CA CYS A 673 -24.58 17.87 30.76
C CYS A 673 -25.92 17.67 30.02
N PRO A 674 -26.81 16.76 30.47
CA PRO A 674 -28.12 16.56 29.85
C PRO A 674 -29.08 17.74 30.04
N SER A 675 -28.93 18.50 31.13
CA SER A 675 -29.82 19.61 31.46
C SER A 675 -29.44 20.92 30.75
N CYS A 676 -28.19 21.36 30.82
CA CYS A 676 -27.78 22.66 30.29
C CYS A 676 -26.92 22.57 29.00
N GLY A 677 -26.59 21.36 28.54
CA GLY A 677 -25.82 21.16 27.33
C GLY A 677 -24.32 21.46 27.45
N ALA A 678 -23.83 21.84 28.63
CA ALA A 678 -22.42 22.13 28.86
C ALA A 678 -21.55 20.90 28.59
N ASN A 679 -20.41 21.11 27.92
CA ASN A 679 -19.45 20.04 27.61
C ASN A 679 -18.22 20.13 28.50
N LYS A 680 -17.73 18.98 28.99
CA LYS A 680 -16.50 18.87 29.79
C LYS A 680 -15.63 17.80 29.21
N ALA A 681 -14.35 18.13 28.92
CA ALA A 681 -13.41 17.15 28.44
C ALA A 681 -13.08 16.14 29.55
N ILE A 682 -12.96 14.86 29.20
CA ILE A 682 -12.45 13.85 30.12
C ILE A 682 -10.95 14.07 30.22
N VAL A 683 -10.51 14.47 31.39
CA VAL A 683 -9.12 14.80 31.68
C VAL A 683 -8.59 13.76 32.66
N ILE A 684 -7.52 13.09 32.28
CA ILE A 684 -6.82 12.18 33.20
C ILE A 684 -5.90 13.04 34.05
N ASP A 685 -6.18 13.18 35.32
CA ASP A 685 -5.33 13.85 36.28
C ASP A 685 -4.13 12.96 36.62
N THR A 686 -2.93 13.48 36.53
CA THR A 686 -1.69 12.75 36.90
C THR A 686 -1.43 12.75 38.40
N GLY A 687 -2.21 13.48 39.20
CA GLY A 687 -1.99 13.69 40.63
C GLY A 687 -0.80 14.60 40.95
N ILE A 688 -0.15 15.17 39.93
CA ILE A 688 1.07 15.98 40.12
C ILE A 688 0.67 17.47 40.10
N VAL A 689 1.02 18.19 41.14
CA VAL A 689 0.80 19.63 41.26
C VAL A 689 1.59 20.37 40.17
N CYS A 690 0.96 21.35 39.54
CA CYS A 690 1.59 22.12 38.48
C CYS A 690 2.85 22.87 38.98
N PRO A 691 4.01 22.63 38.41
CA PRO A 691 5.26 23.24 38.88
C PRO A 691 5.36 24.75 38.60
N LYS A 692 4.43 25.31 37.84
CA LYS A 692 4.40 26.76 37.51
C LYS A 692 3.47 27.55 38.41
N CYS A 693 2.24 27.09 38.65
CA CYS A 693 1.26 27.83 39.45
C CYS A 693 1.03 27.27 40.85
N HIS A 694 1.52 26.09 41.16
CA HIS A 694 1.41 25.39 42.43
C HIS A 694 -0.02 25.20 42.98
N GLU A 695 -1.05 25.54 42.19
CA GLU A 695 -2.48 25.47 42.57
C GLU A 695 -3.27 24.48 41.71
N GLY A 696 -2.84 24.26 40.45
CA GLY A 696 -3.50 23.31 39.55
C GLY A 696 -2.69 22.02 39.45
N HIS A 697 -3.28 20.96 38.87
CA HIS A 697 -2.61 19.69 38.62
C HIS A 697 -2.22 19.57 37.12
N MET A 698 -1.21 18.76 36.86
CA MET A 698 -0.86 18.37 35.49
C MET A 698 -1.86 17.32 35.00
N VAL A 699 -2.51 17.62 33.87
CA VAL A 699 -3.57 16.78 33.31
C VAL A 699 -3.23 16.38 31.88
N GLN A 700 -3.52 15.14 31.53
CA GLN A 700 -3.31 14.64 30.17
C GLN A 700 -4.35 15.23 29.22
N ARG A 701 -3.88 15.80 28.10
CA ARG A 701 -4.71 16.39 27.03
C ARG A 701 -4.26 15.89 25.67
N ARG A 702 -5.08 16.08 24.63
CA ARG A 702 -4.74 15.81 23.24
C ARG A 702 -4.64 17.11 22.45
N SER A 703 -3.58 17.27 21.68
CA SER A 703 -3.39 18.39 20.76
C SER A 703 -4.32 18.25 19.54
N HIS A 704 -4.52 19.33 18.78
CA HIS A 704 -5.27 19.36 17.51
C HIS A 704 -4.81 18.29 16.48
N ARG A 705 -3.55 17.82 16.59
CA ARG A 705 -2.97 16.77 15.74
C ARG A 705 -3.03 15.37 16.38
N GLY A 706 -3.83 15.21 17.44
CA GLY A 706 -4.05 13.92 18.12
C GLY A 706 -2.90 13.47 19.04
N ARG A 707 -1.82 14.26 19.23
CA ARG A 707 -0.73 13.93 20.15
C ARG A 707 -1.11 14.21 21.60
N ILE A 708 -0.74 13.30 22.49
CA ILE A 708 -0.87 13.47 23.94
C ILE A 708 0.15 14.50 24.41
N PHE A 709 -0.27 15.42 25.28
CA PHE A 709 0.56 16.32 26.05
C PHE A 709 -0.04 16.52 27.44
N TYR A 710 0.74 17.03 28.36
CA TYR A 710 0.33 17.28 29.75
C TYR A 710 0.32 18.76 29.99
N GLY A 711 -0.84 19.31 30.37
CA GLY A 711 -1.02 20.73 30.63
C GLY A 711 -1.59 20.99 32.00
N CYS A 712 -1.46 22.22 32.49
CA CYS A 712 -2.09 22.62 33.78
C CYS A 712 -3.62 22.55 33.69
N SER A 713 -4.27 22.06 34.74
CA SER A 713 -5.74 22.03 34.84
C SER A 713 -6.36 23.44 34.83
N ARG A 714 -5.61 24.45 35.25
CA ARG A 714 -6.03 25.86 35.29
C ARG A 714 -5.85 26.65 33.99
N TYR A 715 -5.51 25.98 32.87
CA TYR A 715 -5.48 26.67 31.58
C TYR A 715 -6.83 27.32 31.27
N PRO A 716 -6.93 28.58 30.81
CA PRO A 716 -5.84 29.45 30.31
C PRO A 716 -5.12 30.30 31.37
N LYS A 717 -5.52 30.27 32.66
CA LYS A 717 -4.85 31.04 33.72
C LYS A 717 -3.36 30.61 33.93
N CYS A 718 -3.04 29.37 33.64
CA CYS A 718 -1.68 28.83 33.65
C CYS A 718 -1.42 28.06 32.35
N ASP A 719 -0.39 28.44 31.61
CA ASP A 719 -0.03 27.91 30.29
C ASP A 719 1.01 26.78 30.34
N MET A 720 1.30 26.23 31.54
CA MET A 720 2.26 25.13 31.68
C MET A 720 1.87 23.93 30.84
N ALA A 721 2.78 23.47 29.98
CA ALA A 721 2.58 22.32 29.11
C ALA A 721 3.86 21.51 28.91
N LEU A 722 3.74 20.18 28.93
CA LEU A 722 4.83 19.21 28.74
C LEU A 722 4.45 18.19 27.69
N TRP A 723 5.39 17.80 26.82
CA TRP A 723 5.15 16.80 25.77
C TRP A 723 5.38 15.34 26.21
N ASN A 724 6.04 15.16 27.36
CA ASN A 724 6.25 13.85 27.96
C ASN A 724 5.53 13.79 29.31
N GLU A 725 5.23 12.58 29.77
CA GLU A 725 4.54 12.33 31.03
C GLU A 725 5.35 12.89 32.22
N PRO A 726 4.80 13.81 33.03
CA PRO A 726 5.49 14.29 34.21
C PRO A 726 5.55 13.18 35.27
N ILE A 727 6.63 13.15 36.04
CA ILE A 727 6.78 12.31 37.21
C ILE A 727 7.06 13.19 38.43
N ASN A 728 6.60 12.74 39.61
CA ASN A 728 6.76 13.50 40.85
C ASN A 728 8.21 13.44 41.36
N LYS A 729 9.15 13.90 40.51
CA LYS A 729 10.57 14.07 40.83
C LYS A 729 11.06 15.36 40.20
N PHE A 730 11.94 16.04 40.89
CA PHE A 730 12.54 17.29 40.43
C PHE A 730 14.01 17.10 40.09
N CYS A 731 14.50 17.86 39.14
CA CYS A 731 15.88 17.82 38.69
C CYS A 731 16.80 18.42 39.75
N GLU A 732 17.78 17.68 40.22
CA GLU A 732 18.77 18.12 41.24
C GLU A 732 19.60 19.33 40.73
N THR A 733 19.77 19.47 39.42
CA THR A 733 20.59 20.51 38.83
C THR A 733 19.85 21.86 38.65
N CYS A 734 18.52 21.84 38.32
CA CYS A 734 17.79 23.06 38.00
C CYS A 734 16.39 23.16 38.63
N GLY A 735 15.99 22.21 39.48
CA GLY A 735 14.70 22.22 40.16
C GLY A 735 13.48 21.95 39.27
N ALA A 736 13.63 21.80 37.94
CA ALA A 736 12.53 21.57 37.04
C ALA A 736 11.96 20.13 37.19
N ILE A 737 10.68 19.96 36.95
CA ILE A 737 10.03 18.64 37.03
C ILE A 737 10.65 17.66 36.01
N MET A 738 10.81 16.39 36.43
CA MET A 738 11.30 15.35 35.52
C MET A 738 10.15 14.79 34.70
N THR A 739 10.46 14.34 33.50
CA THR A 739 9.49 13.74 32.57
C THR A 739 9.94 12.36 32.10
N LYS A 740 8.97 11.45 31.94
CA LYS A 740 9.16 10.11 31.42
C LYS A 740 8.73 10.04 29.97
N LYS A 741 9.59 9.51 29.12
CA LYS A 741 9.32 9.25 27.71
C LYS A 741 9.44 7.76 27.44
N THR A 742 8.31 7.14 27.06
CA THR A 742 8.27 5.74 26.64
C THR A 742 8.41 5.64 25.12
N TYR A 743 9.39 4.89 24.65
CA TYR A 743 9.62 4.63 23.23
C TYR A 743 8.81 3.42 22.76
N LYS A 744 8.58 3.31 21.45
CA LYS A 744 7.85 2.18 20.84
C LYS A 744 8.47 0.79 21.12
N THR A 745 9.72 0.77 21.55
CA THR A 745 10.47 -0.43 21.95
C THR A 745 10.25 -0.83 23.41
N GLY A 746 9.36 -0.14 24.14
CA GLY A 746 9.15 -0.34 25.58
C GLY A 746 10.22 0.33 26.46
N LYS A 747 11.30 0.87 25.90
CA LYS A 747 12.34 1.56 26.67
C LYS A 747 11.81 2.87 27.23
N GLU A 748 11.89 3.06 28.53
CA GLU A 748 11.56 4.30 29.23
C GLU A 748 12.84 5.12 29.49
N VAL A 749 12.74 6.42 29.27
CA VAL A 749 13.83 7.37 29.56
C VAL A 749 13.26 8.52 30.36
N ILE A 750 13.85 8.74 31.54
CA ILE A 750 13.53 9.85 32.42
C ILE A 750 14.51 10.99 32.14
N SER A 751 14.01 12.22 31.97
CA SER A 751 14.81 13.38 31.65
C SER A 751 14.22 14.65 32.26
N CYS A 752 15.08 15.67 32.50
CA CYS A 752 14.65 16.98 32.95
C CYS A 752 13.72 17.63 31.89
N SER A 753 12.67 18.33 32.34
CA SER A 753 11.74 19.03 31.44
C SER A 753 12.29 20.37 30.91
N ASN A 754 13.30 20.95 31.60
CA ASN A 754 13.90 22.20 31.17
C ASN A 754 14.88 21.99 30.01
N PRO A 755 14.62 22.56 28.82
CA PRO A 755 15.50 22.42 27.64
C PRO A 755 16.92 22.95 27.83
N ASP A 756 17.08 23.93 28.71
CA ASP A 756 18.35 24.59 28.97
C ASP A 756 19.20 23.91 30.06
N CYS A 757 18.64 22.90 30.71
CA CYS A 757 19.36 22.17 31.72
C CYS A 757 20.41 21.22 31.09
N PRO A 758 21.63 21.12 31.65
CA PRO A 758 22.67 20.19 31.18
C PRO A 758 22.23 18.72 31.15
N THR A 759 21.33 18.35 32.04
CA THR A 759 20.78 17.00 32.12
C THR A 759 19.63 16.73 31.13
N HIS A 760 19.18 17.75 30.39
CA HIS A 760 18.20 17.58 29.33
C HIS A 760 18.87 16.95 28.10
N PRO A 761 18.33 15.83 27.54
CA PRO A 761 18.92 15.23 26.35
C PRO A 761 18.83 16.22 25.17
N LYS A 762 19.94 16.83 24.81
CA LYS A 762 20.02 17.74 23.66
C LYS A 762 19.61 16.98 22.41
N ARG A 763 18.58 17.44 21.73
CA ARG A 763 18.31 17.03 20.35
C ARG A 763 19.54 17.36 19.54
N LYS A 764 20.14 16.38 18.85
CA LYS A 764 21.10 16.64 17.78
C LYS A 764 20.35 17.44 16.71
N THR A 765 20.40 18.74 16.82
CA THR A 765 19.92 19.66 15.79
C THR A 765 20.81 19.47 14.58
N ARG A 766 20.24 19.06 13.46
CA ARG A 766 20.84 19.24 12.15
C ARG A 766 21.13 20.74 12.00
N ALA A 767 22.39 21.11 12.05
CA ALA A 767 22.82 22.44 11.74
C ALA A 767 22.26 22.84 10.37
N LYS A 768 21.41 23.87 10.34
CA LYS A 768 21.12 24.60 9.11
C LYS A 768 22.44 25.34 8.75
N LYS A 769 23.14 24.81 7.75
CA LYS A 769 24.14 25.62 7.05
C LYS A 769 23.42 26.82 6.45
N LYS A 770 23.58 27.98 7.08
CA LYS A 770 23.49 29.28 6.43
C LYS A 770 24.80 29.43 5.65
N GLU A 771 24.72 29.35 4.35
CA GLU A 771 25.75 29.83 3.45
C GLU A 771 25.23 31.08 2.75
N LYS A 772 26.17 32.04 2.70
CA LYS A 772 26.09 33.31 2.01
C LYS A 772 25.82 33.15 0.51
#